data_992b3814458ba57bbd9e87a92875db19
#
_entry.id   992b3814458ba57bbd9e87a92875db19
#
_cell.length_a   1.000
_cell.length_b   1.000
_cell.length_c   1.000
_cell.angle_alpha   90.00
_cell.angle_beta   90.00
_cell.angle_gamma   90.00
#
_symmetry.space_group_name_H-M   'P 1'
#
loop_
_entity.id
_entity.type
_entity.pdbx_description
1 polymer ?
#
loop_
_entity_poly.entity_id
_entity_poly.type
_entity_poly.pdbx_seq_one_letter_code
_entity_poly.pdbx_strand_id
1 'polypeptide(L)'
;MNKVVGLLLAVMAALTVWAEGDAPQARERKKVAVVLSGGGAKGVAHIGALKVIEEAGLPIDIITGTSMGSLVGGLYAIGYNAHSLDSIARNMDWSYVLSDRENMSRRDIEDRRRQNTYMLSRGLTIGRRSTSSGGIIRGKNLEMLLQKLCMGYTDSMDFNRLPIPFACVATDIVDNSEVDFTSGRLPEAMRASMAIPAVFSPVRIGKQVLCDGGLCNNYPADLARKLGADIVIGVTAQDSLKKSDELNSTMNILLQIVDLNTLNKYNDNLAITDVAIRVNPEGYSAASFTPAAVDTLLRRGEEEARRHWDDLMALKERIGIGPDFEPVRLSPLRPSVMTEKVHVVGCRFENMTPQDEQFLRHKFHLNQLDSINTKGEEEITTSMRVDLFFQTATSRLVEVDGGEQKSPDYILVLTAGSRKTSQLNLGFRFDTEEIVALQLNANLPLKQTLLFSSDLTLRLGKRLLAGGEIMYHPRGLRLTRPVFSYYYRHSDIDVYYEGEREYTVIYNHHQAAIDPLNFSIRNFNFRIGVRWDYFHFSNKLQSTGSRVVEFDNEHYFSYRASVNFNSEDDWHFPTRGARFMAGYAYITTNFARLNDVRGVSDVSGSWRMSFALSERFTVQPLLYGRLIFGEYIPHIFGNAIGGNTFGHYVEQQMPFAGLGHMEYAERHFAAVQLQAQQRIGRAHYVLLKMSAAQHASELEDMLKTKTILGGQLAYYYNSMFGPLGATLGYSNRTKTPHFYINLGYVF
;
A
#
# COMPACT_ATOMS: atom_id res chain seq x y z
N MET A 1 87.14 15.73 28.28
CA MET A 1 85.91 15.15 27.64
C MET A 1 84.65 15.32 28.45
N ASN A 2 84.66 15.12 29.76
CA ASN A 2 83.44 15.13 30.60
C ASN A 2 82.79 16.52 30.86
N LYS A 3 83.53 17.65 30.68
CA LYS A 3 82.96 19.00 30.86
C LYS A 3 82.21 19.50 29.63
N VAL A 4 82.60 19.06 28.44
CA VAL A 4 81.92 19.47 27.21
C VAL A 4 80.58 18.68 26.98
N VAL A 5 80.56 17.45 27.43
CA VAL A 5 79.30 16.62 27.39
C VAL A 5 78.29 17.18 28.37
N GLY A 6 78.75 17.63 29.54
CA GLY A 6 77.84 18.29 30.54
C GLY A 6 77.25 19.58 30.03
N LEU A 7 78.01 20.40 29.27
CA LEU A 7 77.52 21.63 28.71
C LEU A 7 76.52 21.38 27.55
N LEU A 8 76.79 20.40 26.75
CA LEU A 8 75.86 19.98 25.65
C LEU A 8 74.55 19.44 26.17
N LEU A 9 74.59 18.65 27.25
CA LEU A 9 73.36 18.17 27.91
C LEU A 9 72.58 19.29 28.63
N ALA A 10 73.26 20.29 29.20
CA ALA A 10 72.61 21.45 29.79
C ALA A 10 72.00 22.39 28.72
N VAL A 11 72.65 22.55 27.54
CA VAL A 11 72.12 23.31 26.44
C VAL A 11 70.94 22.59 25.77
N MET A 12 70.97 21.24 25.66
CA MET A 12 69.86 20.47 25.19
C MET A 12 68.67 20.49 26.18
N ALA A 13 68.91 20.42 27.48
CA ALA A 13 67.86 20.59 28.48
C ALA A 13 67.29 22.01 28.52
N ALA A 14 68.05 23.04 28.28
CA ALA A 14 67.57 24.43 28.16
C ALA A 14 66.79 24.68 26.87
N LEU A 15 67.11 23.96 25.76
CA LEU A 15 66.37 24.04 24.49
C LEU A 15 65.05 23.26 24.57
N THR A 16 64.93 22.22 25.38
CA THR A 16 63.64 21.52 25.62
C THR A 16 62.71 22.31 26.50
N VAL A 17 63.19 23.13 27.44
CA VAL A 17 62.34 24.01 28.28
C VAL A 17 61.90 25.28 27.51
N TRP A 18 62.57 25.66 26.42
CA TRP A 18 62.07 26.75 25.55
C TRP A 18 61.19 26.30 24.39
N ALA A 19 61.01 25.00 24.20
CA ALA A 19 60.06 24.42 23.24
C ALA A 19 58.69 24.13 23.83
N GLU A 20 58.51 24.32 25.14
CA GLU A 20 57.18 24.39 25.79
C GLU A 20 56.69 25.87 25.85
N GLY A 21 56.88 26.61 24.78
CA GLY A 21 56.05 27.77 24.53
C GLY A 21 54.63 27.26 24.21
N ASP A 22 53.65 27.72 24.95
CA ASP A 22 52.24 27.52 24.77
C ASP A 22 51.89 27.43 23.28
N ALA A 23 51.79 26.21 22.76
CA ALA A 23 50.96 26.00 21.58
C ALA A 23 49.60 26.58 21.93
N PRO A 24 49.04 27.55 21.21
CA PRO A 24 47.75 28.08 21.51
C PRO A 24 46.84 26.88 21.59
N GLN A 25 46.34 26.60 22.83
CA GLN A 25 45.23 25.66 22.99
C GLN A 25 44.20 26.10 21.98
N ALA A 26 44.04 25.32 20.91
CA ALA A 26 42.98 25.54 19.94
C ALA A 26 41.71 25.71 20.78
N ARG A 27 41.23 26.94 20.90
CA ARG A 27 39.96 27.18 21.66
C ARG A 27 38.97 26.23 21.04
N GLU A 28 38.54 25.23 21.85
CA GLU A 28 37.50 24.32 21.43
C GLU A 28 36.33 25.17 20.95
N ARG A 29 35.98 25.06 19.67
CA ARG A 29 34.85 25.82 19.13
C ARG A 29 33.58 25.42 19.83
N LYS A 30 32.61 26.29 19.91
CA LYS A 30 31.30 26.00 20.48
C LYS A 30 30.58 24.95 19.65
N LYS A 31 29.91 24.03 20.34
CA LYS A 31 29.08 22.99 19.74
C LYS A 31 27.74 23.54 19.29
N VAL A 32 27.37 23.26 18.06
CA VAL A 32 26.14 23.71 17.43
C VAL A 32 25.14 22.55 17.37
N ALA A 33 23.95 22.75 17.88
CA ALA A 33 22.84 21.83 17.68
C ALA A 33 21.82 22.37 16.69
N VAL A 34 21.24 21.45 15.91
CA VAL A 34 20.03 21.71 15.13
C VAL A 34 18.85 20.99 15.77
N VAL A 35 17.78 21.75 16.04
CA VAL A 35 16.56 21.27 16.68
C VAL A 35 15.41 21.30 15.67
N LEU A 36 14.73 20.17 15.46
CA LEU A 36 13.69 20.03 14.47
C LEU A 36 12.35 19.65 15.14
N SER A 37 11.34 20.51 15.01
CA SER A 37 10.04 20.28 15.64
C SER A 37 9.24 19.15 15.00
N GLY A 38 8.22 18.65 15.69
CA GLY A 38 7.15 17.89 15.09
C GLY A 38 6.25 18.74 14.18
N GLY A 39 5.38 18.08 13.44
CA GLY A 39 4.44 18.80 12.56
C GLY A 39 3.82 17.98 11.44
N GLY A 40 4.07 16.68 11.38
CA GLY A 40 3.61 15.82 10.28
C GLY A 40 4.12 16.34 8.93
N ALA A 41 3.25 16.50 7.93
CA ALA A 41 3.63 17.00 6.60
C ALA A 41 4.34 18.36 6.65
N LYS A 42 3.98 19.24 7.60
CA LYS A 42 4.60 20.57 7.76
C LYS A 42 6.10 20.48 8.07
N GLY A 43 6.52 19.42 8.76
CA GLY A 43 7.92 19.18 9.10
C GLY A 43 8.83 18.86 7.91
N VAL A 44 8.27 18.61 6.72
CA VAL A 44 9.07 18.53 5.48
C VAL A 44 9.83 19.84 5.21
N ALA A 45 9.33 20.97 5.72
CA ALA A 45 9.99 22.28 5.64
C ALA A 45 11.39 22.30 6.30
N HIS A 46 11.65 21.42 7.28
CA HIS A 46 12.97 21.30 7.91
C HIS A 46 14.08 21.01 6.90
N ILE A 47 13.77 20.23 5.86
CA ILE A 47 14.73 19.90 4.79
C ILE A 47 15.12 21.16 4.02
N GLY A 48 14.15 22.05 3.73
CA GLY A 48 14.42 23.34 3.10
C GLY A 48 15.33 24.23 3.94
N ALA A 49 15.09 24.29 5.25
CA ALA A 49 15.92 25.04 6.17
C ALA A 49 17.34 24.45 6.30
N LEU A 50 17.45 23.12 6.35
CA LEU A 50 18.76 22.45 6.39
C LEU A 50 19.62 22.75 5.16
N LYS A 51 19.04 22.94 3.96
CA LYS A 51 19.81 23.38 2.78
C LYS A 51 20.51 24.71 3.00
N VAL A 52 19.82 25.66 3.61
CA VAL A 52 20.38 26.99 3.87
C VAL A 52 21.42 26.94 4.98
N ILE A 53 21.22 26.10 6.01
CA ILE A 53 22.20 25.90 7.08
C ILE A 53 23.48 25.25 6.53
N GLU A 54 23.35 24.26 5.61
CA GLU A 54 24.49 23.68 4.90
C GLU A 54 25.21 24.71 4.01
N GLU A 55 24.45 25.52 3.27
CA GLU A 55 24.97 26.58 2.42
C GLU A 55 25.71 27.66 3.23
N ALA A 56 25.20 27.99 4.42
CA ALA A 56 25.86 28.89 5.34
C ALA A 56 27.21 28.34 5.88
N GLY A 57 27.48 27.05 5.68
CA GLY A 57 28.73 26.42 6.12
C GLY A 57 28.86 26.34 7.64
N LEU A 58 27.73 26.13 8.35
CA LEU A 58 27.72 25.98 9.81
C LEU A 58 27.99 24.52 10.19
N PRO A 59 28.79 24.24 11.21
CA PRO A 59 28.95 22.90 11.75
C PRO A 59 27.65 22.47 12.44
N ILE A 60 27.30 21.21 12.32
CA ILE A 60 26.18 20.59 13.05
C ILE A 60 26.76 19.45 13.89
N ASP A 61 26.86 19.66 15.20
CA ASP A 61 27.47 18.72 16.13
C ASP A 61 26.46 17.82 16.84
N ILE A 62 25.20 18.26 16.94
CA ILE A 62 24.12 17.55 17.61
C ILE A 62 22.83 17.81 16.84
N ILE A 63 21.99 16.80 16.71
CA ILE A 63 20.62 16.95 16.18
C ILE A 63 19.64 16.41 17.19
N THR A 64 18.59 17.20 17.47
CA THR A 64 17.43 16.70 18.22
C THR A 64 16.16 16.91 17.43
N GLY A 65 15.19 16.00 17.59
CA GLY A 65 13.95 16.13 16.84
C GLY A 65 12.77 15.38 17.44
N THR A 66 11.57 15.83 17.06
CA THR A 66 10.31 15.20 17.44
C THR A 66 9.50 14.89 16.20
N SER A 67 8.82 13.73 16.14
CA SER A 67 7.93 13.35 15.06
C SER A 67 8.60 13.45 13.67
N MET A 68 8.10 14.26 12.75
CA MET A 68 8.75 14.48 11.44
C MET A 68 10.18 15.04 11.60
N GLY A 69 10.42 15.86 12.61
CA GLY A 69 11.76 16.34 12.93
C GLY A 69 12.71 15.22 13.36
N SER A 70 12.21 14.18 14.03
CA SER A 70 13.00 12.98 14.36
C SER A 70 13.37 12.18 13.10
N LEU A 71 12.46 12.11 12.11
CA LEU A 71 12.70 11.45 10.83
C LEU A 71 13.80 12.19 10.03
N VAL A 72 13.60 13.48 9.83
CA VAL A 72 14.54 14.30 9.06
C VAL A 72 15.89 14.36 9.76
N GLY A 73 15.90 14.61 11.09
CA GLY A 73 17.10 14.72 11.90
C GLY A 73 17.85 13.40 12.02
N GLY A 74 17.15 12.28 12.23
CA GLY A 74 17.76 10.95 12.33
C GLY A 74 18.42 10.50 11.03
N LEU A 75 17.77 10.75 9.88
CA LEU A 75 18.34 10.46 8.57
C LEU A 75 19.56 11.38 8.29
N TYR A 76 19.46 12.66 8.65
CA TYR A 76 20.59 13.59 8.52
C TYR A 76 21.77 13.16 9.40
N ALA A 77 21.50 12.71 10.62
CA ALA A 77 22.51 12.27 11.58
C ALA A 77 23.33 11.06 11.09
N ILE A 78 22.74 10.21 10.26
CA ILE A 78 23.45 9.05 9.67
C ILE A 78 24.10 9.34 8.30
N GLY A 79 24.08 10.63 7.84
CA GLY A 79 24.85 11.10 6.69
C GLY A 79 24.05 11.45 5.44
N TYR A 80 22.70 11.44 5.47
CA TYR A 80 21.92 12.03 4.38
C TYR A 80 22.05 13.55 4.42
N ASN A 81 22.44 14.19 3.32
CA ASN A 81 22.45 15.64 3.22
C ASN A 81 21.04 16.16 2.86
N ALA A 82 20.83 17.47 3.00
CA ALA A 82 19.56 18.11 2.73
C ALA A 82 19.07 17.90 1.29
N HIS A 83 19.96 17.83 0.32
CA HIS A 83 19.62 17.58 -1.09
C HIS A 83 19.09 16.14 -1.30
N SER A 84 19.73 15.16 -0.69
CA SER A 84 19.27 13.76 -0.73
C SER A 84 17.90 13.60 -0.08
N LEU A 85 17.68 14.25 1.08
CA LEU A 85 16.40 14.25 1.78
C LEU A 85 15.30 14.94 0.95
N ASP A 86 15.61 16.04 0.27
CA ASP A 86 14.68 16.71 -0.65
C ASP A 86 14.25 15.79 -1.79
N SER A 87 15.21 15.11 -2.41
CA SER A 87 14.93 14.15 -3.47
C SER A 87 14.04 12.99 -2.97
N ILE A 88 14.32 12.45 -1.80
CA ILE A 88 13.53 11.39 -1.18
C ILE A 88 12.10 11.90 -0.90
N ALA A 89 11.94 13.07 -0.27
CA ALA A 89 10.65 13.63 0.09
C ALA A 89 9.75 13.90 -1.13
N ARG A 90 10.30 14.41 -2.22
CA ARG A 90 9.58 14.70 -3.48
C ARG A 90 9.12 13.44 -4.22
N ASN A 91 9.96 12.40 -4.23
CA ASN A 91 9.70 11.15 -4.96
C ASN A 91 8.95 10.10 -4.12
N MET A 92 8.65 10.39 -2.85
CA MET A 92 7.97 9.48 -1.95
C MET A 92 6.47 9.39 -2.24
N ASP A 93 5.95 8.17 -2.36
CA ASP A 93 4.51 7.93 -2.29
C ASP A 93 4.05 7.95 -0.82
N TRP A 94 3.83 9.16 -0.31
CA TRP A 94 3.40 9.37 1.07
C TRP A 94 2.07 8.71 1.39
N SER A 95 1.17 8.59 0.40
CA SER A 95 -0.13 7.93 0.60
C SER A 95 0.02 6.44 0.87
N TYR A 96 1.01 5.82 0.26
CA TYR A 96 1.38 4.43 0.50
C TYR A 96 2.13 4.27 1.83
N VAL A 97 3.16 5.09 2.06
CA VAL A 97 4.02 5.01 3.26
C VAL A 97 3.22 5.20 4.55
N LEU A 98 2.32 6.20 4.56
CA LEU A 98 1.47 6.51 5.71
C LEU A 98 0.17 5.70 5.74
N SER A 99 0.18 4.51 5.16
CA SER A 99 -0.92 3.55 5.19
C SER A 99 -0.40 2.14 5.47
N ASP A 100 -1.32 1.23 5.79
CA ASP A 100 -1.00 -0.21 5.87
C ASP A 100 -1.32 -0.93 4.55
N ARG A 101 -1.53 -0.20 3.46
CA ARG A 101 -1.80 -0.79 2.15
C ARG A 101 -0.60 -1.61 1.72
N GLU A 102 -0.85 -2.82 1.28
CA GLU A 102 0.19 -3.62 0.65
C GLU A 102 0.29 -3.24 -0.82
N ASN A 103 1.50 -3.28 -1.37
CA ASN A 103 1.70 -3.00 -2.79
C ASN A 103 0.94 -4.03 -3.64
N MET A 104 -0.11 -3.56 -4.31
CA MET A 104 -1.05 -4.40 -5.04
C MET A 104 -0.41 -5.18 -6.18
N SER A 105 0.65 -4.66 -6.78
CA SER A 105 1.37 -5.34 -7.88
C SER A 105 2.11 -6.60 -7.42
N ARG A 106 2.30 -6.79 -6.12
CA ARG A 106 3.03 -7.91 -5.52
C ARG A 106 2.14 -8.97 -4.89
N ARG A 107 0.83 -8.70 -4.78
CA ARG A 107 -0.16 -9.67 -4.28
C ARG A 107 -0.64 -10.59 -5.39
N ASP A 108 -1.05 -11.78 -4.98
CA ASP A 108 -1.82 -12.69 -5.82
C ASP A 108 -3.09 -11.99 -6.32
N ILE A 109 -3.50 -12.29 -7.54
CA ILE A 109 -4.69 -11.71 -8.19
C ILE A 109 -5.97 -11.93 -7.36
N GLU A 110 -6.09 -13.04 -6.66
CA GLU A 110 -7.22 -13.34 -5.78
C GLU A 110 -7.25 -12.45 -4.53
N ASP A 111 -6.09 -12.21 -3.90
CA ASP A 111 -5.99 -11.30 -2.77
C ASP A 111 -6.31 -9.85 -3.17
N ARG A 112 -5.91 -9.45 -4.38
CA ARG A 112 -6.26 -8.13 -4.93
C ARG A 112 -7.76 -7.99 -5.16
N ARG A 113 -8.40 -9.02 -5.70
CA ARG A 113 -9.85 -9.05 -5.89
C ARG A 113 -10.57 -8.83 -4.57
N ARG A 114 -10.20 -9.57 -3.51
CA ARG A 114 -10.84 -9.47 -2.19
C ARG A 114 -10.76 -8.06 -1.61
N GLN A 115 -9.59 -7.42 -1.66
CA GLN A 115 -9.43 -6.06 -1.10
C GLN A 115 -10.27 -5.00 -1.80
N ASN A 116 -10.55 -5.18 -3.09
CA ASN A 116 -11.33 -4.25 -3.89
C ASN A 116 -12.81 -4.62 -3.97
N THR A 117 -13.24 -5.64 -3.22
CA THR A 117 -14.63 -6.10 -3.15
C THR A 117 -15.32 -5.70 -1.85
N TYR A 118 -14.55 -5.51 -0.76
CA TYR A 118 -15.11 -5.30 0.57
C TYR A 118 -14.78 -3.92 1.13
N MET A 119 -15.79 -3.30 1.74
CA MET A 119 -15.68 -1.98 2.38
C MET A 119 -14.95 -2.05 3.72
N LEU A 120 -15.23 -3.06 4.51
CA LEU A 120 -14.65 -3.28 5.83
C LEU A 120 -14.04 -4.67 5.91
N SER A 121 -12.83 -4.74 6.44
CA SER A 121 -12.14 -5.99 6.75
C SER A 121 -11.66 -5.97 8.19
N ARG A 122 -12.17 -6.89 9.02
CA ARG A 122 -11.78 -6.99 10.42
C ARG A 122 -11.18 -8.37 10.71
N GLY A 123 -10.01 -8.41 11.33
CA GLY A 123 -9.43 -9.65 11.84
C GLY A 123 -10.26 -10.21 12.99
N LEU A 124 -10.60 -11.49 12.90
CA LEU A 124 -11.25 -12.27 13.97
C LEU A 124 -10.17 -13.09 14.68
N THR A 125 -9.99 -12.87 15.98
CA THR A 125 -9.12 -13.70 16.81
C THR A 125 -9.98 -14.66 17.58
N ILE A 126 -10.04 -15.93 17.16
CA ILE A 126 -10.77 -16.97 17.87
C ILE A 126 -9.88 -17.43 19.04
N GLY A 127 -10.30 -17.21 20.28
CA GLY A 127 -9.70 -17.76 21.49
C GLY A 127 -8.58 -16.94 22.18
N ARG A 128 -8.20 -15.76 21.70
CA ARG A 128 -7.34 -14.82 22.43
C ARG A 128 -7.97 -13.42 22.43
N ARG A 129 -7.90 -12.70 23.55
CA ARG A 129 -8.31 -11.30 23.60
C ARG A 129 -7.58 -10.55 22.49
N SER A 130 -8.33 -10.05 21.51
CA SER A 130 -7.81 -9.15 20.49
C SER A 130 -7.30 -7.91 21.22
N THR A 131 -5.99 -7.75 21.30
CA THR A 131 -5.40 -6.48 21.68
C THR A 131 -5.67 -5.55 20.49
N SER A 132 -6.63 -4.64 20.64
CA SER A 132 -6.83 -3.52 19.73
C SER A 132 -5.48 -2.84 19.53
N SER A 133 -5.11 -2.55 18.28
CA SER A 133 -3.81 -1.95 17.97
C SER A 133 -3.67 -0.50 18.46
N GLY A 134 -4.73 0.09 19.01
CA GLY A 134 -4.71 1.46 19.55
C GLY A 134 -4.64 2.58 18.51
N GLY A 135 -4.54 2.25 17.21
CA GLY A 135 -4.52 3.21 16.11
C GLY A 135 -5.17 2.63 14.86
N ILE A 136 -5.60 3.50 13.93
CA ILE A 136 -6.22 3.10 12.66
C ILE A 136 -5.17 2.46 11.73
N ILE A 137 -3.95 3.01 11.73
CA ILE A 137 -2.81 2.60 10.90
C ILE A 137 -1.75 1.96 11.80
N ARG A 138 -1.32 0.74 11.48
CA ARG A 138 -0.22 0.08 12.19
C ARG A 138 1.15 0.68 11.87
N GLY A 139 1.28 1.32 10.69
CA GLY A 139 2.51 1.97 10.24
C GLY A 139 3.55 1.02 9.66
N LYS A 140 3.12 -0.13 9.13
CA LYS A 140 4.02 -1.14 8.54
C LYS A 140 4.90 -0.59 7.42
N ASN A 141 4.29 0.19 6.52
CA ASN A 141 5.02 0.71 5.36
C ASN A 141 6.03 1.77 5.78
N LEU A 142 5.68 2.58 6.79
CA LEU A 142 6.60 3.53 7.40
C LEU A 142 7.77 2.82 8.09
N GLU A 143 7.49 1.77 8.87
CA GLU A 143 8.52 0.97 9.52
C GLU A 143 9.47 0.33 8.50
N MET A 144 8.93 -0.25 7.42
CA MET A 144 9.74 -0.80 6.32
C MET A 144 10.60 0.28 5.64
N LEU A 145 10.06 1.47 5.44
CA LEU A 145 10.81 2.59 4.89
C LEU A 145 11.96 3.00 5.80
N LEU A 146 11.70 3.14 7.11
CA LEU A 146 12.72 3.49 8.10
C LEU A 146 13.81 2.43 8.18
N GLN A 147 13.45 1.14 8.21
CA GLN A 147 14.42 0.04 8.15
C GLN A 147 15.31 0.15 6.91
N LYS A 148 14.72 0.48 5.77
CA LYS A 148 15.42 0.64 4.51
C LYS A 148 16.35 1.85 4.52
N LEU A 149 15.89 3.02 4.95
CA LEU A 149 16.67 4.25 4.95
C LEU A 149 17.77 4.23 6.01
N CYS A 150 17.61 3.49 7.09
CA CYS A 150 18.58 3.32 8.16
C CYS A 150 19.43 2.05 8.02
N MET A 151 19.59 1.49 6.81
CA MET A 151 20.41 0.30 6.61
C MET A 151 21.80 0.50 7.25
N GLY A 152 22.23 -0.50 8.03
CA GLY A 152 23.45 -0.43 8.80
C GLY A 152 23.34 0.26 10.16
N TYR A 153 22.21 0.91 10.46
CA TYR A 153 21.88 1.53 11.75
C TYR A 153 20.60 0.94 12.36
N THR A 154 20.24 -0.29 11.97
CA THR A 154 19.00 -0.97 12.37
C THR A 154 19.14 -1.78 13.65
N ASP A 155 20.35 -2.00 14.14
CA ASP A 155 20.58 -2.67 15.41
C ASP A 155 20.65 -1.67 16.57
N SER A 156 20.68 -2.20 17.80
CA SER A 156 20.77 -1.37 19.01
C SER A 156 22.15 -0.73 19.11
N MET A 157 22.17 0.59 19.25
CA MET A 157 23.42 1.37 19.35
C MET A 157 23.24 2.62 20.19
N ASP A 158 24.36 3.23 20.60
CA ASP A 158 24.39 4.55 21.21
C ASP A 158 24.32 5.63 20.10
N PHE A 159 23.31 6.48 20.13
CA PHE A 159 23.12 7.52 19.13
C PHE A 159 24.14 8.66 19.23
N ASN A 160 24.89 8.76 20.35
CA ASN A 160 26.02 9.67 20.44
C ASN A 160 27.22 9.23 19.56
N ARG A 161 27.21 7.96 19.10
CA ARG A 161 28.23 7.43 18.18
C ARG A 161 27.83 7.49 16.71
N LEU A 162 26.68 8.06 16.38
CA LEU A 162 26.30 8.32 15.01
C LEU A 162 27.26 9.37 14.42
N PRO A 163 27.37 9.45 13.08
CA PRO A 163 28.18 10.49 12.39
C PRO A 163 27.92 11.89 12.93
N ILE A 164 26.66 12.22 13.25
CA ILE A 164 26.28 13.35 14.09
C ILE A 164 25.48 12.79 15.27
N PRO A 165 25.87 13.07 16.52
CA PRO A 165 25.09 12.77 17.72
C PRO A 165 23.63 13.16 17.58
N PHE A 166 22.72 12.21 17.89
CA PHE A 166 21.30 12.37 17.67
C PHE A 166 20.47 11.98 18.89
N ALA A 167 19.38 12.69 19.11
CA ALA A 167 18.32 12.25 20.03
C ALA A 167 16.94 12.61 19.49
N CYS A 168 15.95 11.79 19.83
CA CYS A 168 14.56 12.10 19.53
C CYS A 168 13.64 11.80 20.71
N VAL A 169 12.51 12.51 20.73
CA VAL A 169 11.55 12.44 21.83
C VAL A 169 10.36 11.58 21.45
N ALA A 170 9.93 10.72 22.38
CA ALA A 170 8.63 10.08 22.37
C ALA A 170 7.93 10.32 23.72
N THR A 171 6.65 9.97 23.81
CA THR A 171 5.86 10.07 25.04
C THR A 171 5.40 8.70 25.47
N ASP A 172 5.72 8.29 26.70
CA ASP A 172 5.09 7.12 27.31
C ASP A 172 3.70 7.49 27.81
N ILE A 173 2.67 6.94 27.20
CA ILE A 173 1.27 7.24 27.58
C ILE A 173 0.78 6.45 28.80
N VAL A 174 1.63 5.63 29.42
CA VAL A 174 1.29 4.92 30.67
C VAL A 174 1.30 5.91 31.86
N ASP A 175 2.27 6.81 31.85
CA ASP A 175 2.48 7.78 32.95
C ASP A 175 2.65 9.24 32.46
N ASN A 176 2.51 9.45 31.14
CA ASN A 176 2.69 10.74 30.47
C ASN A 176 4.13 11.30 30.60
N SER A 177 5.14 10.43 30.69
CA SER A 177 6.54 10.84 30.75
C SER A 177 7.15 11.08 29.38
N GLU A 178 8.08 12.05 29.32
CA GLU A 178 8.95 12.27 28.18
C GLU A 178 10.03 11.18 28.11
N VAL A 179 10.20 10.57 26.94
CA VAL A 179 11.21 9.54 26.70
C VAL A 179 12.23 10.06 25.67
N ASP A 180 13.43 10.38 26.15
CA ASP A 180 14.56 10.84 25.34
C ASP A 180 15.31 9.62 24.78
N PHE A 181 15.13 9.33 23.51
CA PHE A 181 15.91 8.30 22.83
C PHE A 181 17.30 8.82 22.47
N THR A 182 18.31 8.38 23.22
CA THR A 182 19.74 8.58 22.94
C THR A 182 20.45 7.27 22.60
N SER A 183 19.72 6.16 22.60
CA SER A 183 20.23 4.83 22.26
C SER A 183 19.08 3.91 21.85
N GLY A 184 19.40 2.73 21.32
CA GLY A 184 18.46 1.73 20.88
C GLY A 184 18.50 1.55 19.37
N ARG A 185 17.41 1.08 18.77
CA ARG A 185 17.28 0.93 17.32
C ARG A 185 16.77 2.23 16.71
N LEU A 186 17.57 2.86 15.86
CA LEU A 186 17.22 4.16 15.28
C LEU A 186 15.87 4.16 14.54
N PRO A 187 15.53 3.18 13.68
CA PRO A 187 14.20 3.12 13.04
C PRO A 187 13.04 3.02 14.03
N GLU A 188 13.24 2.28 15.13
CA GLU A 188 12.23 2.07 16.16
C GLU A 188 12.00 3.34 17.00
N ALA A 189 13.08 4.06 17.35
CA ALA A 189 13.01 5.33 18.05
C ALA A 189 12.28 6.40 17.22
N MET A 190 12.64 6.55 15.93
CA MET A 190 11.95 7.46 15.00
C MET A 190 10.48 7.07 14.82
N ARG A 191 10.19 5.76 14.71
CA ARG A 191 8.81 5.25 14.58
C ARG A 191 7.98 5.54 15.84
N ALA A 192 8.57 5.43 17.03
CA ALA A 192 7.92 5.78 18.30
C ALA A 192 7.62 7.29 18.35
N SER A 193 8.62 8.11 18.01
CA SER A 193 8.49 9.57 17.97
C SER A 193 7.41 10.07 17.01
N MET A 194 7.03 9.28 15.98
CA MET A 194 5.99 9.60 14.99
C MET A 194 4.64 8.92 15.24
N ALA A 195 4.45 8.24 16.36
CA ALA A 195 3.24 7.49 16.65
C ALA A 195 2.08 8.40 17.12
N ILE A 196 1.54 9.21 16.20
CA ILE A 196 0.42 10.12 16.50
C ILE A 196 -0.79 9.32 17.00
N PRO A 197 -1.30 9.60 18.23
CA PRO A 197 -2.46 8.90 18.78
C PRO A 197 -3.68 8.94 17.85
N ALA A 198 -4.46 7.88 17.86
CA ALA A 198 -5.60 7.64 16.97
C ALA A 198 -5.26 7.46 15.49
N VAL A 199 -4.13 7.97 14.99
CA VAL A 199 -3.67 7.76 13.62
C VAL A 199 -2.82 6.49 13.53
N PHE A 200 -1.70 6.47 14.25
CA PHE A 200 -0.78 5.34 14.27
C PHE A 200 -0.91 4.50 15.54
N SER A 201 -0.68 3.20 15.41
CA SER A 201 -0.54 2.34 16.58
C SER A 201 0.69 2.74 17.39
N PRO A 202 0.57 2.78 18.74
CA PRO A 202 1.70 3.02 19.63
C PRO A 202 2.81 1.96 19.44
N VAL A 203 4.05 2.35 19.67
CA VAL A 203 5.19 1.44 19.72
C VAL A 203 5.35 0.92 21.15
N ARG A 204 5.53 -0.38 21.31
CA ARG A 204 5.69 -1.01 22.63
C ARG A 204 7.12 -1.50 22.80
N ILE A 205 7.82 -0.93 23.76
CA ILE A 205 9.18 -1.32 24.12
C ILE A 205 9.18 -1.72 25.61
N GLY A 206 9.36 -3.00 25.88
CA GLY A 206 9.25 -3.52 27.24
C GLY A 206 7.86 -3.29 27.84
N LYS A 207 7.78 -2.48 28.88
CA LYS A 207 6.52 -2.10 29.57
C LYS A 207 5.95 -0.76 29.06
N GLN A 208 6.71 -0.02 28.28
CA GLN A 208 6.34 1.30 27.79
C GLN A 208 5.37 1.21 26.61
N VAL A 209 4.49 2.18 26.50
CA VAL A 209 3.53 2.35 25.40
C VAL A 209 3.76 3.72 24.80
N LEU A 210 4.59 3.78 23.76
CA LEU A 210 5.15 5.00 23.21
C LEU A 210 4.31 5.58 22.07
N CYS A 211 4.01 6.86 22.21
CA CYS A 211 3.35 7.69 21.23
C CYS A 211 4.23 8.86 20.79
N ASP A 212 3.72 9.69 19.89
CA ASP A 212 4.38 10.86 19.34
C ASP A 212 4.91 11.78 20.46
N GLY A 213 6.17 12.18 20.34
CA GLY A 213 6.83 13.05 21.31
C GLY A 213 6.19 14.44 21.43
N GLY A 214 5.44 14.86 20.41
CA GLY A 214 4.70 16.12 20.43
C GLY A 214 3.66 16.23 21.54
N LEU A 215 3.32 15.14 22.23
CA LEU A 215 2.46 15.16 23.42
C LEU A 215 3.14 15.76 24.66
N CYS A 216 4.47 15.67 24.76
CA CYS A 216 5.27 16.19 25.89
C CYS A 216 6.23 17.29 25.45
N ASN A 217 6.97 17.11 24.36
CA ASN A 217 8.01 18.03 23.91
C ASN A 217 8.09 18.07 22.38
N ASN A 218 7.35 18.98 21.77
CA ASN A 218 7.27 19.08 20.32
C ASN A 218 8.48 19.79 19.66
N TYR A 219 9.33 20.46 20.47
CA TYR A 219 10.48 21.22 20.00
C TYR A 219 11.63 21.09 21.01
N PRO A 220 12.46 20.01 20.93
CA PRO A 220 13.34 19.58 22.00
C PRO A 220 14.68 20.35 22.05
N ALA A 221 14.64 21.68 22.27
CA ALA A 221 15.84 22.51 22.43
C ALA A 221 16.53 22.30 23.81
N ASP A 222 15.77 22.01 24.83
CA ASP A 222 16.28 21.63 26.13
C ASP A 222 17.07 20.31 26.06
N LEU A 223 16.63 19.34 25.29
CA LEU A 223 17.37 18.10 25.06
C LEU A 223 18.70 18.37 24.33
N ALA A 224 18.72 19.28 23.35
CA ALA A 224 19.95 19.68 22.69
C ALA A 224 20.95 20.32 23.66
N ARG A 225 20.49 21.19 24.56
CA ARG A 225 21.31 21.79 25.66
C ARG A 225 21.81 20.72 26.62
N LYS A 226 20.96 19.77 27.00
CA LYS A 226 21.32 18.63 27.86
C LYS A 226 22.42 17.75 27.24
N LEU A 227 22.45 17.64 25.94
CA LEU A 227 23.51 16.92 25.18
C LEU A 227 24.78 17.75 25.00
N GLY A 228 24.83 18.96 25.50
CA GLY A 228 26.02 19.81 25.53
C GLY A 228 26.12 20.81 24.37
N ALA A 229 25.01 21.21 23.77
CA ALA A 229 25.01 22.26 22.77
C ALA A 229 25.24 23.64 23.38
N ASP A 230 26.24 24.37 22.86
CA ASP A 230 26.51 25.78 23.24
C ASP A 230 25.67 26.76 22.43
N ILE A 231 25.29 26.37 21.21
CA ILE A 231 24.47 27.16 20.28
C ILE A 231 23.38 26.26 19.73
N VAL A 232 22.17 26.78 19.67
CA VAL A 232 20.98 26.08 19.17
C VAL A 232 20.38 26.83 17.99
N ILE A 233 20.33 26.18 16.86
CA ILE A 233 19.58 26.59 15.67
C ILE A 233 18.32 25.75 15.62
N GLY A 234 17.16 26.35 15.77
CA GLY A 234 15.91 25.63 15.78
C GLY A 234 15.08 25.89 14.54
N VAL A 235 14.50 24.81 13.99
CA VAL A 235 13.54 24.91 12.89
C VAL A 235 12.20 24.38 13.35
N THR A 236 11.19 25.21 13.32
CA THR A 236 9.84 24.84 13.75
C THR A 236 8.79 25.18 12.70
N ALA A 237 7.90 24.22 12.46
CA ALA A 237 6.72 24.37 11.62
C ALA A 237 5.43 24.23 12.45
N GLN A 238 5.50 24.54 13.75
CA GLN A 238 4.36 24.54 14.64
C GLN A 238 3.43 25.70 14.30
N ASP A 239 2.12 25.41 14.19
CA ASP A 239 1.09 26.39 13.95
C ASP A 239 0.82 27.25 15.18
N SER A 240 0.21 28.42 14.98
CA SER A 240 -0.52 29.10 16.03
C SER A 240 -1.74 28.27 16.44
N LEU A 241 -2.22 28.49 17.67
CA LEU A 241 -3.45 27.85 18.14
C LEU A 241 -4.61 28.15 17.19
N LYS A 242 -5.40 27.12 16.87
CA LYS A 242 -6.54 27.23 15.95
C LYS A 242 -7.64 28.08 16.55
N LYS A 243 -8.32 28.82 15.69
CA LYS A 243 -9.50 29.61 16.05
C LYS A 243 -10.74 28.72 16.17
N SER A 244 -11.81 29.27 16.76
CA SER A 244 -13.05 28.53 17.03
C SER A 244 -13.71 27.95 15.76
N ASP A 245 -13.59 28.63 14.63
CA ASP A 245 -14.11 28.23 13.32
C ASP A 245 -13.31 27.12 12.63
N GLU A 246 -12.08 26.88 13.08
CA GLU A 246 -11.21 25.80 12.58
C GLU A 246 -11.34 24.50 13.40
N LEU A 247 -11.96 24.55 14.58
CA LEU A 247 -12.14 23.40 15.49
C LEU A 247 -13.40 22.59 15.17
N ASN A 248 -13.58 22.25 13.90
CA ASN A 248 -14.78 21.58 13.37
C ASN A 248 -14.61 20.07 13.13
N SER A 249 -13.46 19.49 13.48
CA SER A 249 -13.22 18.06 13.37
C SER A 249 -12.57 17.49 14.63
N THR A 250 -12.86 16.22 14.96
CA THR A 250 -12.27 15.52 16.11
C THR A 250 -10.74 15.57 16.09
N MET A 251 -10.13 15.48 14.90
CA MET A 251 -8.68 15.56 14.75
C MET A 251 -8.14 16.95 15.08
N ASN A 252 -8.78 18.00 14.61
CA ASN A 252 -8.37 19.37 14.92
C ASN A 252 -8.49 19.68 16.42
N ILE A 253 -9.55 19.19 17.08
CA ILE A 253 -9.75 19.34 18.52
C ILE A 253 -8.64 18.59 19.27
N LEU A 254 -8.31 17.38 18.88
CA LEU A 254 -7.29 16.55 19.51
C LEU A 254 -5.89 17.19 19.39
N LEU A 255 -5.53 17.69 18.22
CA LEU A 255 -4.27 18.40 17.99
C LEU A 255 -4.22 19.70 18.78
N GLN A 256 -5.32 20.46 18.87
CA GLN A 256 -5.40 21.67 19.68
C GLN A 256 -5.16 21.39 21.17
N ILE A 257 -5.71 20.27 21.70
CA ILE A 257 -5.48 19.86 23.09
C ILE A 257 -3.99 19.57 23.32
N VAL A 258 -3.35 18.89 22.38
CA VAL A 258 -1.91 18.61 22.42
C VAL A 258 -1.10 19.92 22.43
N ASP A 259 -1.39 20.81 21.47
CA ASP A 259 -0.70 22.10 21.34
C ASP A 259 -0.86 22.96 22.60
N LEU A 260 -2.05 22.99 23.21
CA LEU A 260 -2.32 23.70 24.45
C LEU A 260 -1.52 23.13 25.65
N ASN A 261 -1.44 21.79 25.75
CA ASN A 261 -0.73 21.14 26.85
C ASN A 261 0.78 21.36 26.78
N THR A 262 1.33 21.49 25.56
CA THR A 262 2.77 21.65 25.35
C THR A 262 3.23 23.09 25.10
N LEU A 263 2.31 24.04 25.11
CA LEU A 263 2.58 25.45 24.78
C LEU A 263 3.67 26.09 25.64
N ASN A 264 3.63 25.88 26.97
CA ASN A 264 4.64 26.41 27.89
C ASN A 264 6.02 25.84 27.60
N LYS A 265 6.12 24.51 27.47
CA LYS A 265 7.36 23.81 27.14
C LYS A 265 7.94 24.29 25.81
N TYR A 266 7.07 24.51 24.81
CA TYR A 266 7.48 25.04 23.50
C TYR A 266 8.05 26.45 23.62
N ASN A 267 7.40 27.34 24.38
CA ASN A 267 7.87 28.71 24.59
C ASN A 267 9.20 28.73 25.38
N ASP A 268 9.34 27.90 26.41
CA ASP A 268 10.59 27.78 27.19
C ASP A 268 11.73 27.32 26.30
N ASN A 269 11.48 26.36 25.41
CA ASN A 269 12.45 25.87 24.44
C ASN A 269 12.80 26.90 23.35
N LEU A 270 11.85 27.73 22.91
CA LEU A 270 12.14 28.86 22.05
C LEU A 270 13.04 29.89 22.71
N ALA A 271 12.83 30.16 23.99
CA ALA A 271 13.62 31.16 24.73
C ALA A 271 15.10 30.79 24.87
N ILE A 272 15.45 29.51 24.84
CA ILE A 272 16.84 29.01 24.90
C ILE A 272 17.45 28.73 23.52
N THR A 273 16.74 29.07 22.42
CA THR A 273 17.18 28.92 21.04
C THR A 273 17.88 30.19 20.57
N ASP A 274 19.07 30.07 19.98
CA ASP A 274 19.85 31.22 19.52
C ASP A 274 19.34 31.80 18.20
N VAL A 275 18.95 30.93 17.26
CA VAL A 275 18.30 31.31 15.98
C VAL A 275 17.09 30.40 15.77
N ALA A 276 15.91 30.98 15.79
CA ALA A 276 14.65 30.25 15.62
C ALA A 276 14.03 30.51 14.25
N ILE A 277 14.17 29.55 13.31
CA ILE A 277 13.57 29.58 11.98
C ILE A 277 12.13 29.07 12.09
N ARG A 278 11.16 29.98 12.07
CA ARG A 278 9.73 29.69 12.27
C ARG A 278 9.02 29.69 10.92
N VAL A 279 8.93 28.51 10.31
CA VAL A 279 8.29 28.35 9.00
C VAL A 279 6.78 28.50 9.11
N ASN A 280 6.21 29.41 8.30
CA ASN A 280 4.75 29.58 8.23
C ASN A 280 4.09 28.39 7.52
N PRO A 281 3.30 27.55 8.21
CA PRO A 281 2.63 26.39 7.61
C PRO A 281 1.21 26.70 7.11
N GLU A 282 0.77 27.97 7.08
CA GLU A 282 -0.58 28.38 6.72
C GLU A 282 -1.09 27.74 5.44
N GLY A 283 -2.32 27.21 5.48
CA GLY A 283 -2.95 26.48 4.38
C GLY A 283 -2.61 24.99 4.32
N TYR A 284 -1.75 24.48 5.23
CA TYR A 284 -1.36 23.06 5.30
C TYR A 284 -1.56 22.48 6.70
N SER A 285 -2.03 21.24 6.74
CA SER A 285 -2.19 20.46 7.96
C SER A 285 -1.08 19.41 8.11
N ALA A 286 -1.00 18.75 9.26
CA ALA A 286 -0.12 17.61 9.48
C ALA A 286 -0.34 16.44 8.49
N ALA A 287 -1.49 16.39 7.81
CA ALA A 287 -1.84 15.35 6.82
C ALA A 287 -1.64 15.80 5.36
N SER A 288 -1.09 16.97 5.10
CA SER A 288 -0.95 17.55 3.75
C SER A 288 0.24 16.98 2.96
N PHE A 289 0.27 15.68 2.73
CA PHE A 289 1.33 14.94 2.03
C PHE A 289 1.11 14.85 0.51
N THR A 290 0.59 15.88 -0.15
CA THR A 290 0.51 15.88 -1.62
C THR A 290 1.81 16.37 -2.22
N PRO A 291 2.17 15.95 -3.46
CA PRO A 291 3.38 16.46 -4.12
C PRO A 291 3.48 17.99 -4.13
N ALA A 292 2.38 18.68 -4.44
CA ALA A 292 2.34 20.14 -4.43
C ALA A 292 2.51 20.75 -3.02
N ALA A 293 1.98 20.09 -1.98
CA ALA A 293 2.16 20.54 -0.60
C ALA A 293 3.61 20.33 -0.13
N VAL A 294 4.17 19.15 -0.42
CA VAL A 294 5.58 18.83 -0.12
C VAL A 294 6.50 19.85 -0.79
N ASP A 295 6.30 20.14 -2.07
CA ASP A 295 7.07 21.11 -2.82
C ASP A 295 7.00 22.51 -2.20
N THR A 296 5.79 22.95 -1.86
CA THR A 296 5.59 24.28 -1.25
C THR A 296 6.20 24.37 0.15
N LEU A 297 6.07 23.32 0.97
CA LEU A 297 6.63 23.31 2.33
C LEU A 297 8.16 23.30 2.31
N LEU A 298 8.79 22.53 1.41
CA LEU A 298 10.24 22.56 1.19
C LEU A 298 10.71 23.98 0.84
N ARG A 299 10.03 24.63 -0.10
CA ARG A 299 10.35 25.98 -0.53
C ARG A 299 10.17 27.01 0.61
N ARG A 300 9.06 26.92 1.38
CA ARG A 300 8.82 27.81 2.53
C ARG A 300 9.91 27.66 3.60
N GLY A 301 10.37 26.43 3.85
CA GLY A 301 11.48 26.17 4.77
C GLY A 301 12.78 26.83 4.32
N GLU A 302 13.08 26.74 3.04
CA GLU A 302 14.26 27.40 2.43
C GLU A 302 14.13 28.93 2.47
N GLU A 303 12.98 29.48 2.06
CA GLU A 303 12.72 30.92 2.08
C GLU A 303 12.83 31.52 3.48
N GLU A 304 12.26 30.84 4.50
CA GLU A 304 12.32 31.32 5.87
C GLU A 304 13.75 31.29 6.43
N ALA A 305 14.47 30.22 6.19
CA ALA A 305 15.88 30.11 6.61
C ALA A 305 16.75 31.19 5.92
N ARG A 306 16.48 31.54 4.65
CA ARG A 306 17.18 32.63 3.95
C ARG A 306 16.90 34.01 4.55
N ARG A 307 15.72 34.23 5.15
CA ARG A 307 15.45 35.48 5.88
C ARG A 307 16.34 35.63 7.12
N HIS A 308 16.78 34.50 7.70
CA HIS A 308 17.71 34.45 8.82
C HIS A 308 19.17 34.30 8.40
N TRP A 309 19.50 34.59 7.11
CA TRP A 309 20.84 34.40 6.60
C TRP A 309 21.89 35.19 7.40
N ASP A 310 21.61 36.47 7.69
CA ASP A 310 22.54 37.34 8.43
C ASP A 310 22.73 36.85 9.87
N ASP A 311 21.66 36.36 10.51
CA ASP A 311 21.72 35.75 11.84
C ASP A 311 22.59 34.48 11.82
N LEU A 312 22.40 33.61 10.80
CA LEU A 312 23.22 32.41 10.63
C LEU A 312 24.69 32.73 10.37
N MET A 313 24.98 33.75 9.57
CA MET A 313 26.35 34.19 9.33
C MET A 313 26.98 34.79 10.58
N ALA A 314 26.25 35.55 11.38
CA ALA A 314 26.71 36.10 12.66
C ALA A 314 27.06 35.01 13.69
N LEU A 315 26.43 33.82 13.60
CA LEU A 315 26.78 32.69 14.44
C LEU A 315 28.20 32.20 14.23
N LYS A 316 28.78 32.33 13.04
CA LYS A 316 30.18 31.89 12.77
C LYS A 316 31.18 32.48 13.72
N GLU A 317 31.06 33.80 13.97
CA GLU A 317 31.91 34.50 14.93
C GLU A 317 31.70 33.99 16.35
N ARG A 318 30.44 33.79 16.73
CA ARG A 318 30.05 33.26 18.07
C ARG A 318 30.50 31.81 18.29
N ILE A 319 30.55 31.00 17.23
CA ILE A 319 31.05 29.61 17.24
C ILE A 319 32.59 29.62 17.37
N GLY A 320 33.24 30.65 16.88
CA GLY A 320 34.73 30.77 16.84
C GLY A 320 35.35 30.13 15.59
N ILE A 321 34.63 30.17 14.44
CA ILE A 321 35.10 29.67 13.13
C ILE A 321 35.41 30.85 12.20
N GLY A 322 36.50 30.73 11.43
CA GLY A 322 36.89 31.73 10.43
C GLY A 322 36.03 31.63 9.14
N PRO A 323 36.18 32.62 8.24
CA PRO A 323 35.45 32.63 6.97
C PRO A 323 35.79 31.43 6.05
N ASP A 324 36.97 30.87 6.20
CA ASP A 324 37.49 29.74 5.39
C ASP A 324 37.15 28.36 6.01
N PHE A 325 36.34 28.33 7.07
CA PHE A 325 35.92 27.08 7.70
C PHE A 325 34.95 26.35 6.79
N GLU A 326 35.33 25.17 6.33
CA GLU A 326 34.44 24.23 5.67
C GLU A 326 34.03 23.13 6.66
N PRO A 327 32.71 22.95 6.97
CA PRO A 327 32.29 21.86 7.79
C PRO A 327 32.59 20.52 7.11
N VAL A 328 32.98 19.52 7.90
CA VAL A 328 33.21 18.17 7.38
C VAL A 328 31.90 17.68 6.78
N ARG A 329 31.86 17.57 5.46
CA ARG A 329 30.73 16.95 4.78
C ARG A 329 30.76 15.44 5.07
N LEU A 330 29.85 15.00 5.88
CA LEU A 330 29.69 13.58 6.13
C LEU A 330 29.20 12.92 4.84
N SER A 331 30.08 12.17 4.20
CA SER A 331 29.63 11.19 3.22
C SER A 331 28.91 10.08 3.99
N PRO A 332 27.80 9.55 3.48
CA PRO A 332 27.21 8.36 4.06
C PRO A 332 28.29 7.30 4.21
N LEU A 333 28.63 6.92 5.43
CA LEU A 333 29.66 5.89 5.71
C LEU A 333 29.31 4.52 5.14
N ARG A 334 28.11 4.38 4.56
CA ARG A 334 27.52 3.11 4.15
C ARG A 334 26.82 3.23 2.80
N PRO A 335 26.75 2.12 2.05
CA PRO A 335 26.26 2.13 0.67
C PRO A 335 24.88 2.76 0.55
N SER A 336 24.65 3.48 -0.54
CA SER A 336 23.34 4.05 -0.88
C SER A 336 22.31 2.94 -0.96
N VAL A 337 21.39 2.98 -0.02
CA VAL A 337 20.35 1.96 0.24
C VAL A 337 19.48 1.66 -0.96
N MET A 338 19.43 2.54 -1.94
CA MET A 338 18.47 2.44 -3.05
C MET A 338 18.96 1.53 -4.19
N THR A 339 20.25 1.36 -4.39
CA THR A 339 20.80 0.75 -5.61
C THR A 339 21.90 -0.28 -5.39
N GLU A 340 22.56 -0.32 -4.23
CA GLU A 340 23.73 -1.17 -4.02
C GLU A 340 23.37 -2.47 -3.30
N LYS A 341 24.06 -3.55 -3.70
CA LYS A 341 24.01 -4.81 -2.99
C LYS A 341 25.00 -4.79 -1.84
N VAL A 342 24.57 -5.27 -0.68
CA VAL A 342 25.43 -5.48 0.48
C VAL A 342 25.81 -6.97 0.60
N HIS A 343 27.02 -7.25 1.06
CA HIS A 343 27.50 -8.61 1.28
C HIS A 343 26.83 -9.22 2.51
N VAL A 344 26.33 -10.46 2.40
CA VAL A 344 25.61 -11.17 3.47
C VAL A 344 26.30 -12.48 3.75
N VAL A 345 26.82 -12.63 4.97
CA VAL A 345 27.54 -13.83 5.41
C VAL A 345 26.63 -14.88 6.06
N GLY A 346 25.37 -14.57 6.31
CA GLY A 346 24.43 -15.52 6.89
C GLY A 346 23.03 -14.96 7.09
N CYS A 347 22.10 -15.87 7.47
CA CYS A 347 20.72 -15.52 7.76
C CYS A 347 20.32 -16.02 9.15
N ARG A 348 19.65 -15.15 9.91
CA ARG A 348 19.02 -15.46 11.21
C ARG A 348 17.51 -15.31 11.10
N PHE A 349 16.78 -16.22 11.76
CA PHE A 349 15.32 -16.23 11.75
C PHE A 349 14.81 -16.04 13.17
N GLU A 350 13.85 -15.14 13.33
CA GLU A 350 13.24 -14.81 14.63
C GLU A 350 11.73 -15.04 14.56
N ASN A 351 11.18 -15.70 15.60
CA ASN A 351 9.75 -16.00 15.74
C ASN A 351 9.15 -16.85 14.60
N MET A 352 9.96 -17.75 14.03
CA MET A 352 9.55 -18.68 12.98
C MET A 352 9.71 -20.14 13.41
N THR A 353 8.93 -21.03 12.79
CA THR A 353 9.12 -22.47 12.98
C THR A 353 10.25 -22.98 12.08
N PRO A 354 10.94 -24.08 12.43
CA PRO A 354 11.98 -24.67 11.57
C PRO A 354 11.48 -24.98 10.15
N GLN A 355 10.19 -25.26 9.99
CA GLN A 355 9.59 -25.53 8.69
C GLN A 355 9.43 -24.27 7.84
N ASP A 356 9.10 -23.12 8.46
CA ASP A 356 9.03 -21.83 7.78
C ASP A 356 10.45 -21.38 7.35
N GLU A 357 11.44 -21.57 8.23
CA GLU A 357 12.84 -21.29 7.90
C GLU A 357 13.31 -22.12 6.71
N GLN A 358 13.05 -23.43 6.72
CA GLN A 358 13.42 -24.32 5.62
C GLN A 358 12.74 -23.91 4.31
N PHE A 359 11.48 -23.48 4.36
CA PHE A 359 10.77 -22.95 3.20
C PHE A 359 11.48 -21.71 2.62
N LEU A 360 11.83 -20.73 3.45
CA LEU A 360 12.49 -19.49 2.99
C LEU A 360 13.90 -19.78 2.48
N ARG A 361 14.68 -20.61 3.20
CA ARG A 361 16.04 -21.01 2.79
C ARG A 361 16.04 -21.65 1.41
N HIS A 362 15.07 -22.52 1.14
CA HIS A 362 14.98 -23.21 -0.13
C HIS A 362 14.44 -22.29 -1.23
N LYS A 363 13.40 -21.46 -0.96
CA LYS A 363 12.75 -20.62 -1.97
C LYS A 363 13.67 -19.51 -2.49
N PHE A 364 14.47 -18.91 -1.60
CA PHE A 364 15.35 -17.79 -1.90
C PHE A 364 16.83 -18.17 -1.94
N HIS A 365 17.14 -19.47 -1.85
CA HIS A 365 18.53 -19.98 -1.81
C HIS A 365 19.39 -19.28 -0.75
N LEU A 366 18.81 -19.01 0.45
CA LEU A 366 19.45 -18.21 1.49
C LEU A 366 20.73 -18.81 2.05
N ASN A 367 20.99 -20.11 1.86
CA ASN A 367 22.24 -20.75 2.25
C ASN A 367 23.41 -20.43 1.29
N GLN A 368 23.10 -19.88 0.11
CA GLN A 368 24.06 -19.51 -0.94
C GLN A 368 23.96 -18.02 -1.26
N LEU A 369 23.35 -17.24 -0.35
CA LEU A 369 23.14 -15.82 -0.56
C LEU A 369 24.40 -15.05 -0.19
N ASP A 370 25.13 -14.56 -1.20
CA ASP A 370 26.35 -13.76 -1.01
C ASP A 370 26.06 -12.28 -0.90
N SER A 371 24.95 -11.81 -1.48
CA SER A 371 24.60 -10.40 -1.45
C SER A 371 23.10 -10.16 -1.61
N ILE A 372 22.60 -9.12 -0.97
CA ILE A 372 21.20 -8.72 -1.04
C ILE A 372 21.07 -7.19 -1.22
N ASN A 373 20.02 -6.78 -1.88
CA ASN A 373 19.57 -5.39 -1.93
C ASN A 373 18.17 -5.25 -1.35
N THR A 374 17.70 -4.03 -1.21
CA THR A 374 16.37 -3.72 -0.66
C THR A 374 15.23 -4.42 -1.40
N LYS A 375 15.37 -4.65 -2.71
CA LYS A 375 14.36 -5.38 -3.49
C LYS A 375 14.31 -6.86 -3.09
N GLY A 376 15.47 -7.49 -2.89
CA GLY A 376 15.55 -8.87 -2.40
C GLY A 376 14.96 -9.04 -1.01
N GLU A 377 15.28 -8.13 -0.08
CA GLU A 377 14.68 -8.10 1.27
C GLU A 377 13.15 -7.98 1.22
N GLU A 378 12.65 -7.09 0.36
CA GLU A 378 11.21 -6.88 0.19
C GLU A 378 10.52 -8.10 -0.44
N GLU A 379 11.17 -8.81 -1.35
CA GLU A 379 10.67 -10.07 -1.91
C GLU A 379 10.56 -11.16 -0.86
N ILE A 380 11.56 -11.29 0.01
CA ILE A 380 11.57 -12.26 1.12
C ILE A 380 10.46 -11.93 2.12
N THR A 381 10.41 -10.68 2.61
CA THR A 381 9.40 -10.26 3.60
C THR A 381 7.98 -10.33 3.02
N THR A 382 7.81 -10.08 1.73
CA THR A 382 6.54 -10.28 1.03
C THR A 382 6.15 -11.76 0.99
N SER A 383 7.09 -12.66 0.70
CA SER A 383 6.87 -14.10 0.75
C SER A 383 6.50 -14.58 2.16
N MET A 384 7.12 -14.02 3.20
CA MET A 384 6.74 -14.31 4.59
C MET A 384 5.26 -13.93 4.86
N ARG A 385 4.79 -12.81 4.33
CA ARG A 385 3.40 -12.36 4.48
C ARG A 385 2.40 -13.13 3.62
N VAL A 386 2.78 -13.47 2.39
CA VAL A 386 1.89 -14.10 1.40
C VAL A 386 1.89 -15.62 1.54
N ASP A 387 3.06 -16.24 1.54
CA ASP A 387 3.18 -17.70 1.53
C ASP A 387 3.12 -18.33 2.91
N LEU A 388 3.68 -17.65 3.92
CA LEU A 388 3.70 -18.13 5.30
C LEU A 388 2.62 -17.49 6.18
N PHE A 389 1.84 -16.57 5.64
CA PHE A 389 0.70 -15.92 6.30
C PHE A 389 1.04 -15.16 7.58
N PHE A 390 2.23 -14.60 7.66
CA PHE A 390 2.53 -13.67 8.74
C PHE A 390 1.81 -12.33 8.52
N GLN A 391 1.28 -11.77 9.57
CA GLN A 391 0.61 -10.47 9.54
C GLN A 391 1.62 -9.34 9.34
N THR A 392 2.76 -9.46 10.01
CA THR A 392 3.92 -8.59 9.86
C THR A 392 5.15 -9.46 9.61
N ALA A 393 6.04 -8.98 8.78
CA ALA A 393 7.33 -9.57 8.50
C ALA A 393 8.31 -8.43 8.23
N THR A 394 9.42 -8.42 8.94
CA THR A 394 10.47 -7.42 8.79
C THR A 394 11.80 -8.10 8.49
N SER A 395 12.67 -7.40 7.77
CA SER A 395 14.07 -7.75 7.58
C SER A 395 14.94 -6.65 8.18
N ARG A 396 16.10 -7.02 8.67
CA ARG A 396 17.13 -6.09 9.10
C ARG A 396 18.51 -6.68 8.79
N LEU A 397 19.45 -5.81 8.52
CA LEU A 397 20.84 -6.18 8.30
C LEU A 397 21.64 -5.79 9.54
N VAL A 398 22.24 -6.78 10.16
CA VAL A 398 23.09 -6.63 11.35
C VAL A 398 24.54 -6.75 10.90
N GLU A 399 25.32 -5.71 11.18
CA GLU A 399 26.74 -5.70 10.86
C GLU A 399 27.49 -6.72 11.71
N VAL A 400 28.41 -7.43 11.08
CA VAL A 400 29.32 -8.34 11.76
C VAL A 400 30.63 -7.57 11.98
N ASP A 401 31.12 -7.53 13.22
CA ASP A 401 32.42 -6.96 13.54
C ASP A 401 33.52 -7.65 12.74
N GLY A 402 33.93 -7.09 11.66
CA GLY A 402 34.83 -7.66 10.67
C GLY A 402 36.11 -6.89 10.44
N GLY A 403 36.72 -6.31 11.47
CA GLY A 403 38.05 -5.72 11.34
C GLY A 403 38.14 -4.65 10.22
N GLU A 404 39.32 -4.18 9.89
CA GLU A 404 39.64 -3.08 8.96
C GLU A 404 39.21 -3.29 7.47
N GLN A 405 38.13 -4.01 7.16
CA GLN A 405 37.64 -4.19 5.79
C GLN A 405 36.89 -2.97 5.27
N LYS A 406 37.12 -2.60 4.03
CA LYS A 406 36.51 -1.43 3.35
C LYS A 406 34.99 -1.49 3.20
N SER A 407 34.36 -2.66 3.38
CA SER A 407 32.92 -2.85 3.31
C SER A 407 32.48 -3.82 4.41
N PRO A 408 31.54 -3.47 5.28
CA PRO A 408 31.09 -4.33 6.35
C PRO A 408 30.31 -5.53 5.81
N ASP A 409 30.48 -6.68 6.48
CA ASP A 409 29.68 -7.87 6.27
C ASP A 409 28.41 -7.80 7.11
N TYR A 410 27.31 -8.36 6.59
CA TYR A 410 26.01 -8.32 7.26
C TYR A 410 25.42 -9.72 7.47
N ILE A 411 24.67 -9.88 8.55
CA ILE A 411 23.74 -10.98 8.77
C ILE A 411 22.33 -10.46 8.45
N LEU A 412 21.63 -11.15 7.54
CA LEU A 412 20.22 -10.89 7.26
C LEU A 412 19.35 -11.50 8.36
N VAL A 413 18.71 -10.67 9.17
CA VAL A 413 17.78 -11.10 10.22
C VAL A 413 16.36 -10.95 9.71
N LEU A 414 15.62 -12.06 9.65
CA LEU A 414 14.23 -12.13 9.22
C LEU A 414 13.35 -12.36 10.45
N THR A 415 12.53 -11.39 10.79
CA THR A 415 11.66 -11.46 11.97
C THR A 415 10.22 -11.61 11.54
N ALA A 416 9.55 -12.67 12.00
CA ALA A 416 8.13 -12.88 11.79
C ALA A 416 7.32 -12.35 12.98
N GLY A 417 6.24 -11.62 12.65
CA GLY A 417 5.24 -11.24 13.64
C GLY A 417 4.15 -12.31 13.82
N SER A 418 2.99 -11.91 14.32
CA SER A 418 1.86 -12.83 14.45
C SER A 418 1.39 -13.34 13.09
N ARG A 419 0.84 -14.54 13.02
CA ARG A 419 0.20 -15.05 11.80
C ARG A 419 -1.10 -14.30 11.50
N LYS A 420 -1.47 -14.22 10.22
CA LYS A 420 -2.77 -13.66 9.82
C LYS A 420 -3.88 -14.41 10.53
N THR A 421 -4.73 -13.68 11.20
CA THR A 421 -5.94 -14.19 11.81
C THR A 421 -7.05 -14.30 10.78
N SER A 422 -8.07 -15.08 11.09
CA SER A 422 -9.31 -15.10 10.32
C SER A 422 -9.81 -13.69 10.07
N GLN A 423 -10.35 -13.43 8.89
CA GLN A 423 -10.88 -12.12 8.52
C GLN A 423 -12.36 -12.21 8.22
N LEU A 424 -13.13 -11.29 8.77
CA LEU A 424 -14.51 -11.05 8.38
C LEU A 424 -14.54 -9.79 7.53
N ASN A 425 -15.09 -9.91 6.34
CA ASN A 425 -15.19 -8.86 5.35
C ASN A 425 -16.66 -8.52 5.12
N LEU A 426 -16.96 -7.23 5.02
CA LEU A 426 -18.29 -6.70 4.75
C LEU A 426 -18.28 -5.89 3.47
N GLY A 427 -19.09 -6.28 2.49
CA GLY A 427 -19.39 -5.53 1.28
C GLY A 427 -20.82 -5.01 1.32
N PHE A 428 -21.02 -3.82 0.86
CA PHE A 428 -22.32 -3.18 0.68
C PHE A 428 -22.39 -2.58 -0.71
N ARG A 429 -23.55 -2.74 -1.37
CA ARG A 429 -23.85 -2.11 -2.63
C ARG A 429 -25.29 -1.64 -2.64
N PHE A 430 -25.50 -0.45 -3.15
CA PHE A 430 -26.80 0.07 -3.54
C PHE A 430 -26.75 0.39 -5.03
N ASP A 431 -27.72 -0.07 -5.78
CA ASP A 431 -27.89 0.30 -7.18
C ASP A 431 -29.37 0.35 -7.59
N THR A 432 -29.65 0.94 -8.75
CA THR A 432 -31.02 1.11 -9.24
C THR A 432 -31.68 -0.16 -9.74
N GLU A 433 -30.95 -1.29 -9.82
CA GLU A 433 -31.45 -2.57 -10.33
C GLU A 433 -31.72 -3.58 -9.21
N GLU A 434 -30.80 -3.70 -8.26
CA GLU A 434 -30.91 -4.62 -7.12
C GLU A 434 -31.37 -3.94 -5.82
N ILE A 435 -31.39 -2.61 -5.80
CA ILE A 435 -31.69 -1.74 -4.68
C ILE A 435 -30.61 -1.88 -3.60
N VAL A 436 -30.52 -2.99 -2.89
CA VAL A 436 -29.53 -3.25 -1.83
C VAL A 436 -28.99 -4.66 -1.96
N ALA A 437 -27.66 -4.78 -1.89
CA ALA A 437 -26.98 -6.04 -1.72
C ALA A 437 -25.94 -5.93 -0.59
N LEU A 438 -25.97 -6.89 0.32
CA LEU A 438 -25.03 -7.04 1.44
C LEU A 438 -24.23 -8.31 1.23
N GLN A 439 -22.90 -8.24 1.27
CA GLN A 439 -22.03 -9.41 1.17
C GLN A 439 -21.16 -9.56 2.40
N LEU A 440 -21.29 -10.69 3.07
CA LEU A 440 -20.41 -11.13 4.16
C LEU A 440 -19.45 -12.16 3.61
N ASN A 441 -18.18 -12.05 3.99
CA ASN A 441 -17.18 -13.04 3.64
C ASN A 441 -16.30 -13.33 4.85
N ALA A 442 -16.07 -14.62 5.11
CA ALA A 442 -15.17 -15.08 6.15
C ALA A 442 -13.99 -15.82 5.50
N ASN A 443 -12.81 -15.23 5.62
CA ASN A 443 -11.56 -15.86 5.22
C ASN A 443 -10.90 -16.50 6.43
N LEU A 444 -10.79 -17.83 6.42
CA LEU A 444 -10.32 -18.65 7.55
C LEU A 444 -9.03 -19.40 7.14
N PRO A 445 -7.84 -18.88 7.47
CA PRO A 445 -6.59 -19.62 7.25
C PRO A 445 -6.46 -20.73 8.29
N LEU A 446 -6.85 -21.95 7.95
CA LEU A 446 -6.76 -23.12 8.82
C LEU A 446 -5.38 -23.80 8.82
N LYS A 447 -4.34 -23.07 8.42
CA LYS A 447 -3.01 -23.60 8.07
C LYS A 447 -2.21 -24.23 9.20
N GLN A 448 -2.45 -23.88 10.44
CA GLN A 448 -1.57 -24.38 11.53
C GLN A 448 -1.68 -25.88 11.76
N THR A 449 -2.82 -26.48 11.43
CA THR A 449 -3.08 -27.91 11.66
C THR A 449 -3.34 -28.69 10.38
N LEU A 450 -4.03 -28.14 9.39
CA LEU A 450 -4.59 -28.90 8.27
C LEU A 450 -4.10 -28.49 6.88
N LEU A 451 -3.26 -27.48 6.74
CA LEU A 451 -2.79 -26.96 5.43
C LEU A 451 -3.91 -26.49 4.49
N PHE A 452 -5.05 -26.11 5.04
CA PHE A 452 -6.20 -25.60 4.29
C PHE A 452 -6.45 -24.11 4.58
N SER A 453 -7.00 -23.42 3.61
CA SER A 453 -7.67 -22.15 3.82
C SER A 453 -9.10 -22.25 3.29
N SER A 454 -10.04 -21.60 3.95
CA SER A 454 -11.41 -21.50 3.46
C SER A 454 -11.84 -20.06 3.28
N ASP A 455 -12.67 -19.84 2.27
CA ASP A 455 -13.26 -18.56 1.92
C ASP A 455 -14.77 -18.77 1.81
N LEU A 456 -15.53 -18.29 2.80
CA LEU A 456 -16.97 -18.46 2.86
C LEU A 456 -17.63 -17.13 2.52
N THR A 457 -18.63 -17.16 1.64
CA THR A 457 -19.33 -15.96 1.18
C THR A 457 -20.85 -16.15 1.32
N LEU A 458 -21.51 -15.14 1.89
CA LEU A 458 -22.95 -14.99 1.94
C LEU A 458 -23.31 -13.63 1.35
N ARG A 459 -24.10 -13.62 0.29
CA ARG A 459 -24.71 -12.42 -0.28
C ARG A 459 -26.20 -12.43 -0.02
N LEU A 460 -26.70 -11.34 0.50
CA LEU A 460 -28.11 -11.07 0.74
C LEU A 460 -28.57 -9.91 -0.14
N GLY A 461 -29.69 -10.06 -0.80
CA GLY A 461 -30.26 -9.10 -1.74
C GLY A 461 -31.30 -9.77 -2.64
N LYS A 462 -31.67 -9.11 -3.74
CA LYS A 462 -32.56 -9.70 -4.75
C LYS A 462 -32.03 -11.04 -5.29
N ARG A 463 -30.70 -11.16 -5.36
CA ARG A 463 -29.99 -12.41 -5.72
C ARG A 463 -29.21 -12.89 -4.49
N LEU A 464 -29.61 -14.04 -3.96
CA LEU A 464 -28.93 -14.66 -2.84
C LEU A 464 -27.78 -15.54 -3.33
N LEU A 465 -26.65 -15.50 -2.61
CA LEU A 465 -25.53 -16.41 -2.82
C LEU A 465 -25.03 -16.90 -1.47
N ALA A 466 -24.88 -18.20 -1.31
CA ALA A 466 -24.26 -18.79 -0.13
C ALA A 466 -23.29 -19.89 -0.57
N GLY A 467 -22.07 -19.88 -0.08
CA GLY A 467 -21.09 -20.90 -0.44
C GLY A 467 -19.66 -20.50 -0.11
N GLY A 468 -18.72 -21.21 -0.71
CA GLY A 468 -17.32 -20.90 -0.51
C GLY A 468 -16.36 -21.86 -1.19
N GLU A 469 -15.09 -21.60 -0.96
CA GLU A 469 -13.97 -22.37 -1.47
C GLU A 469 -13.11 -22.90 -0.32
N ILE A 470 -12.62 -24.12 -0.45
CA ILE A 470 -11.60 -24.71 0.40
C ILE A 470 -10.38 -24.97 -0.47
N MET A 471 -9.25 -24.36 -0.13
CA MET A 471 -8.00 -24.47 -0.86
C MET A 471 -7.00 -25.28 -0.04
N TYR A 472 -6.44 -26.32 -0.63
CA TYR A 472 -5.38 -27.12 -0.05
C TYR A 472 -3.99 -26.53 -0.43
N HIS A 473 -3.08 -26.45 0.55
CA HIS A 473 -1.73 -25.88 0.38
C HIS A 473 -0.66 -26.97 0.58
N PRO A 474 -0.40 -27.81 -0.42
CA PRO A 474 0.57 -28.90 -0.29
C PRO A 474 1.99 -28.38 -0.08
N ARG A 475 2.73 -28.98 0.86
CA ARG A 475 4.11 -28.57 1.19
C ARG A 475 5.12 -28.86 0.08
N GLY A 476 4.86 -29.88 -0.75
CA GLY A 476 5.76 -30.33 -1.81
C GLY A 476 5.48 -29.72 -3.20
N LEU A 477 4.23 -29.40 -3.50
CA LEU A 477 3.80 -28.85 -4.79
C LEU A 477 3.65 -27.33 -4.65
N ARG A 478 4.70 -26.58 -4.94
CA ARG A 478 4.79 -25.13 -4.65
C ARG A 478 3.84 -24.25 -5.45
N LEU A 479 3.39 -24.71 -6.57
CA LEU A 479 2.68 -23.89 -7.55
C LEU A 479 1.21 -24.25 -7.68
N THR A 480 0.80 -25.48 -7.34
CA THR A 480 -0.58 -25.95 -7.45
C THR A 480 -1.26 -25.95 -6.08
N ARG A 481 -2.42 -25.32 -6.01
CA ARG A 481 -3.26 -25.28 -4.80
C ARG A 481 -4.64 -25.80 -5.16
N PRO A 482 -4.88 -27.12 -5.07
CA PRO A 482 -6.19 -27.69 -5.36
C PRO A 482 -7.31 -26.97 -4.61
N VAL A 483 -8.41 -26.68 -5.29
CA VAL A 483 -9.57 -25.99 -4.75
C VAL A 483 -10.79 -26.88 -4.88
N PHE A 484 -11.56 -26.98 -3.81
CA PHE A 484 -12.93 -27.45 -3.83
C PHE A 484 -13.84 -26.27 -3.57
N SER A 485 -14.88 -26.05 -4.37
CA SER A 485 -15.87 -24.99 -4.18
C SER A 485 -17.29 -25.53 -4.24
N TYR A 486 -18.14 -24.90 -3.43
CA TYR A 486 -19.59 -25.12 -3.50
C TYR A 486 -20.30 -23.79 -3.32
N TYR A 487 -21.28 -23.51 -4.22
CA TYR A 487 -22.11 -22.33 -4.17
C TYR A 487 -23.57 -22.68 -4.43
N TYR A 488 -24.43 -22.12 -3.61
CA TYR A 488 -25.86 -22.03 -3.84
C TYR A 488 -26.23 -20.62 -4.25
N ARG A 489 -27.00 -20.48 -5.33
CA ARG A 489 -27.54 -19.21 -5.80
C ARG A 489 -29.04 -19.29 -5.98
N HIS A 490 -29.75 -18.28 -5.47
CA HIS A 490 -31.14 -18.01 -5.85
C HIS A 490 -31.15 -16.77 -6.72
N SER A 491 -31.75 -16.86 -7.90
CA SER A 491 -31.75 -15.80 -8.90
C SER A 491 -33.15 -15.55 -9.43
N ASP A 492 -33.52 -14.28 -9.49
CA ASP A 492 -34.72 -13.76 -10.13
C ASP A 492 -34.25 -12.79 -11.24
N ILE A 493 -34.44 -13.17 -12.52
CA ILE A 493 -33.82 -12.52 -13.65
C ILE A 493 -34.84 -12.24 -14.73
N ASP A 494 -34.94 -10.97 -15.12
CA ASP A 494 -35.66 -10.55 -16.31
C ASP A 494 -34.74 -10.62 -17.54
N VAL A 495 -35.18 -11.29 -18.59
CA VAL A 495 -34.48 -11.40 -19.85
C VAL A 495 -35.19 -10.58 -20.91
N TYR A 496 -34.43 -9.77 -21.60
CA TYR A 496 -34.93 -8.89 -22.65
C TYR A 496 -34.40 -9.30 -24.02
N TYR A 497 -35.19 -8.96 -25.06
CA TYR A 497 -34.82 -9.07 -26.44
C TYR A 497 -35.20 -7.77 -27.17
N GLU A 498 -34.21 -7.08 -27.73
CA GLU A 498 -34.38 -5.77 -28.39
C GLU A 498 -35.11 -4.70 -27.55
N GLY A 499 -34.90 -4.73 -26.23
CA GLY A 499 -35.48 -3.78 -25.27
C GLY A 499 -36.85 -4.16 -24.70
N GLU A 500 -37.46 -5.22 -25.18
CA GLU A 500 -38.72 -5.75 -24.66
C GLU A 500 -38.45 -6.91 -23.71
N ARG A 501 -39.13 -6.95 -22.55
CA ARG A 501 -39.03 -8.06 -21.62
C ARG A 501 -39.69 -9.30 -22.21
N GLU A 502 -38.90 -10.31 -22.48
CA GLU A 502 -39.38 -11.56 -23.09
C GLU A 502 -39.90 -12.52 -22.03
N TYR A 503 -39.14 -12.72 -20.95
CA TYR A 503 -39.55 -13.58 -19.83
C TYR A 503 -38.80 -13.20 -18.54
N THR A 504 -39.38 -13.65 -17.41
CA THR A 504 -38.71 -13.66 -16.10
C THR A 504 -38.51 -15.11 -15.67
N VAL A 505 -37.31 -15.46 -15.24
CA VAL A 505 -36.97 -16.77 -14.74
C VAL A 505 -36.47 -16.71 -13.30
N ILE A 506 -37.07 -17.54 -12.46
CA ILE A 506 -36.68 -17.73 -11.04
C ILE A 506 -36.13 -19.14 -10.90
N TYR A 507 -34.91 -19.28 -10.45
CA TYR A 507 -34.24 -20.55 -10.28
C TYR A 507 -33.31 -20.60 -9.09
N ASN A 508 -33.10 -21.80 -8.59
CA ASN A 508 -32.07 -22.16 -7.65
C ASN A 508 -30.96 -22.91 -8.37
N HIS A 509 -29.71 -22.50 -8.17
CA HIS A 509 -28.54 -23.07 -8.81
C HIS A 509 -27.60 -23.61 -7.74
N HIS A 510 -27.34 -24.91 -7.78
CA HIS A 510 -26.28 -25.56 -7.00
C HIS A 510 -25.07 -25.79 -7.90
N GLN A 511 -23.93 -25.37 -7.44
CA GLN A 511 -22.68 -25.48 -8.18
C GLN A 511 -21.61 -26.09 -7.27
N ALA A 512 -21.00 -27.21 -7.68
CA ALA A 512 -19.85 -27.79 -7.02
C ALA A 512 -18.71 -27.94 -8.03
N ALA A 513 -17.48 -27.58 -7.64
CA ALA A 513 -16.33 -27.73 -8.51
C ALA A 513 -15.11 -28.25 -7.75
N ILE A 514 -14.30 -29.01 -8.48
CA ILE A 514 -12.97 -29.46 -8.05
C ILE A 514 -11.97 -28.98 -9.10
N ASP A 515 -11.07 -28.11 -8.68
CA ASP A 515 -9.98 -27.60 -9.51
C ASP A 515 -8.65 -28.17 -9.00
N PRO A 516 -8.22 -29.38 -9.42
CA PRO A 516 -6.98 -30.00 -9.00
C PRO A 516 -5.74 -29.24 -9.42
N LEU A 517 -5.81 -28.51 -10.55
CA LEU A 517 -4.78 -27.64 -11.05
C LEU A 517 -5.22 -26.19 -10.89
N ASN A 518 -4.84 -25.56 -9.79
CA ASN A 518 -5.01 -24.14 -9.56
C ASN A 518 -3.65 -23.51 -9.30
N PHE A 519 -3.20 -22.71 -10.21
CA PHE A 519 -1.88 -22.14 -10.33
C PHE A 519 -1.97 -20.63 -10.22
N SER A 520 -1.35 -20.04 -9.22
CA SER A 520 -1.43 -18.59 -9.01
C SER A 520 -0.04 -18.02 -8.74
N ILE A 521 0.40 -17.11 -9.62
CA ILE A 521 1.68 -16.40 -9.50
C ILE A 521 1.44 -14.92 -9.79
N ARG A 522 1.53 -14.07 -8.77
CA ARG A 522 1.37 -12.62 -8.88
C ARG A 522 0.12 -12.22 -9.70
N ASN A 523 0.34 -11.81 -10.94
CA ASN A 523 -0.69 -11.31 -11.85
C ASN A 523 -1.43 -12.40 -12.63
N PHE A 524 -1.00 -13.63 -12.51
CA PHE A 524 -1.46 -14.75 -13.33
C PHE A 524 -2.12 -15.83 -12.48
N ASN A 525 -3.29 -16.29 -12.90
CA ASN A 525 -3.96 -17.45 -12.34
C ASN A 525 -4.44 -18.35 -13.47
N PHE A 526 -4.19 -19.64 -13.33
CA PHE A 526 -4.62 -20.69 -14.24
C PHE A 526 -5.33 -21.79 -13.46
N ARG A 527 -6.51 -22.20 -13.91
CA ARG A 527 -7.31 -23.27 -13.28
C ARG A 527 -7.73 -24.29 -14.31
N ILE A 528 -7.63 -25.57 -13.95
CA ILE A 528 -8.27 -26.69 -14.67
C ILE A 528 -9.05 -27.52 -13.67
N GLY A 529 -10.28 -27.84 -14.02
CA GLY A 529 -11.13 -28.62 -13.13
C GLY A 529 -12.39 -29.15 -13.77
N VAL A 530 -13.21 -29.77 -12.93
CA VAL A 530 -14.53 -30.29 -13.28
C VAL A 530 -15.56 -29.61 -12.39
N ARG A 531 -16.67 -29.25 -12.99
CA ARG A 531 -17.79 -28.60 -12.31
C ARG A 531 -19.09 -29.37 -12.55
N TRP A 532 -19.85 -29.50 -11.49
CA TRP A 532 -21.23 -29.95 -11.52
C TRP A 532 -22.16 -28.76 -11.25
N ASP A 533 -23.18 -28.61 -12.08
CA ASP A 533 -24.23 -27.60 -11.98
C ASP A 533 -25.58 -28.30 -11.93
N TYR A 534 -26.48 -27.89 -11.00
CA TYR A 534 -27.86 -28.30 -10.95
C TYR A 534 -28.77 -27.10 -10.91
N PHE A 535 -29.67 -26.98 -11.86
CA PHE A 535 -30.64 -25.90 -11.94
C PHE A 535 -32.02 -26.42 -11.60
N HIS A 536 -32.68 -25.76 -10.66
CA HIS A 536 -34.08 -26.01 -10.28
C HIS A 536 -34.92 -24.76 -10.54
N PHE A 537 -35.74 -24.79 -11.59
CA PHE A 537 -36.58 -23.68 -12.01
C PHE A 537 -37.92 -23.72 -11.28
N SER A 538 -38.27 -22.65 -10.54
CA SER A 538 -39.43 -22.60 -9.66
C SER A 538 -40.60 -21.81 -10.24
N ASN A 539 -40.35 -20.82 -11.07
CA ASN A 539 -41.38 -19.99 -11.68
C ASN A 539 -40.96 -19.42 -13.04
N LYS A 540 -41.89 -19.33 -14.00
CA LYS A 540 -41.67 -18.81 -15.33
C LYS A 540 -42.82 -17.87 -15.67
N LEU A 541 -42.53 -16.60 -15.82
CA LEU A 541 -43.46 -15.60 -16.33
C LEU A 541 -43.07 -15.25 -17.75
N GLN A 542 -43.90 -15.58 -18.73
CA GLN A 542 -43.67 -15.21 -20.13
C GLN A 542 -44.55 -14.01 -20.51
N SER A 543 -44.05 -13.15 -21.35
CA SER A 543 -44.83 -12.08 -21.97
C SER A 543 -45.72 -12.66 -23.04
N THR A 544 -46.94 -12.08 -23.23
CA THR A 544 -47.86 -12.47 -24.26
C THR A 544 -47.25 -12.26 -25.65
N GLY A 545 -47.01 -13.35 -26.42
CA GLY A 545 -46.38 -13.30 -27.74
C GLY A 545 -44.90 -13.64 -27.78
N SER A 546 -44.25 -13.92 -26.63
CA SER A 546 -42.84 -14.33 -26.58
C SER A 546 -42.61 -15.75 -27.08
N ARG A 547 -41.35 -16.05 -27.47
CA ARG A 547 -40.92 -17.44 -27.76
C ARG A 547 -41.12 -18.33 -26.56
N VAL A 548 -41.68 -19.52 -26.79
CA VAL A 548 -41.81 -20.52 -25.73
C VAL A 548 -40.44 -21.06 -25.39
N VAL A 549 -39.94 -20.70 -24.22
CA VAL A 549 -38.65 -21.18 -23.70
C VAL A 549 -38.96 -22.23 -22.65
N GLU A 550 -38.53 -23.47 -22.89
CA GLU A 550 -38.64 -24.56 -21.92
C GLU A 550 -37.38 -24.60 -21.04
N PHE A 551 -37.56 -24.64 -19.75
CA PHE A 551 -36.52 -24.82 -18.76
C PHE A 551 -36.85 -26.07 -17.93
N ASP A 552 -36.00 -27.07 -18.08
CA ASP A 552 -36.11 -28.30 -17.29
C ASP A 552 -35.11 -28.31 -16.15
N ASN A 553 -35.44 -28.96 -15.04
CA ASN A 553 -34.53 -29.17 -13.94
C ASN A 553 -33.47 -30.19 -14.40
N GLU A 554 -32.26 -29.74 -14.56
CA GLU A 554 -31.20 -30.58 -15.13
C GLU A 554 -29.88 -30.48 -14.39
N HIS A 555 -29.09 -31.56 -14.50
CA HIS A 555 -27.73 -31.66 -14.05
C HIS A 555 -26.77 -31.50 -15.24
N TYR A 556 -25.72 -30.71 -15.04
CA TYR A 556 -24.67 -30.56 -16.02
C TYR A 556 -23.32 -30.82 -15.40
N PHE A 557 -22.43 -31.46 -16.16
CA PHE A 557 -21.04 -31.65 -15.83
C PHE A 557 -20.18 -30.93 -16.87
N SER A 558 -19.21 -30.13 -16.43
CA SER A 558 -18.34 -29.41 -17.34
C SER A 558 -16.88 -29.60 -16.99
N TYR A 559 -16.06 -29.89 -18.01
CA TYR A 559 -14.60 -29.77 -17.94
C TYR A 559 -14.24 -28.34 -18.24
N ARG A 560 -13.43 -27.73 -17.37
CA ARG A 560 -13.14 -26.29 -17.46
C ARG A 560 -11.64 -26.02 -17.42
N ALA A 561 -11.22 -25.04 -18.23
CA ALA A 561 -9.91 -24.43 -18.13
C ALA A 561 -10.08 -22.91 -18.17
N SER A 562 -9.36 -22.20 -17.33
CA SER A 562 -9.40 -20.75 -17.30
C SER A 562 -8.04 -20.13 -17.04
N VAL A 563 -7.81 -18.99 -17.66
CA VAL A 563 -6.62 -18.15 -17.48
C VAL A 563 -7.07 -16.74 -17.11
N ASN A 564 -6.49 -16.20 -16.05
CA ASN A 564 -6.67 -14.82 -15.62
C ASN A 564 -5.31 -14.14 -15.46
N PHE A 565 -5.13 -13.02 -16.11
CA PHE A 565 -3.98 -12.15 -15.94
C PHE A 565 -4.44 -10.73 -15.65
N ASN A 566 -3.84 -10.08 -14.66
CA ASN A 566 -4.15 -8.69 -14.34
C ASN A 566 -2.91 -7.96 -13.80
N SER A 567 -2.37 -7.04 -14.59
CA SER A 567 -1.28 -6.14 -14.24
C SER A 567 -1.71 -4.68 -14.05
N GLU A 568 -3.03 -4.42 -14.03
CA GLU A 568 -3.56 -3.07 -13.85
C GLU A 568 -3.16 -2.49 -12.49
N ASP A 569 -2.86 -1.20 -12.47
CA ASP A 569 -2.42 -0.44 -11.30
C ASP A 569 -3.56 -0.14 -10.32
N ASP A 570 -4.79 0.01 -10.79
CA ASP A 570 -6.00 0.20 -9.99
C ASP A 570 -7.09 -0.79 -10.44
N TRP A 571 -7.98 -1.17 -9.51
CA TRP A 571 -9.04 -2.14 -9.81
C TRP A 571 -10.25 -1.50 -10.50
N HIS A 572 -10.61 -0.28 -10.09
CA HIS A 572 -11.82 0.42 -10.56
C HIS A 572 -11.54 1.44 -11.66
N PHE A 573 -10.43 2.18 -11.52
CA PHE A 573 -10.03 3.24 -12.43
C PHE A 573 -8.59 3.07 -12.91
N PRO A 574 -8.26 1.94 -13.57
CA PRO A 574 -6.88 1.67 -13.98
C PRO A 574 -6.38 2.74 -14.95
N THR A 575 -5.10 3.08 -14.79
CA THR A 575 -4.43 4.04 -15.67
C THR A 575 -3.36 3.37 -16.52
N ARG A 576 -2.81 2.24 -16.05
CA ARG A 576 -1.76 1.49 -16.73
C ARG A 576 -1.95 -0.01 -16.52
N GLY A 577 -1.41 -0.79 -17.46
CA GLY A 577 -1.41 -2.24 -17.38
C GLY A 577 -2.41 -2.90 -18.29
N ALA A 578 -2.59 -4.20 -18.10
CA ALA A 578 -3.50 -5.01 -18.90
C ALA A 578 -4.24 -6.04 -18.04
N ARG A 579 -5.45 -6.37 -18.44
CA ARG A 579 -6.25 -7.46 -17.89
C ARG A 579 -6.68 -8.39 -19.02
N PHE A 580 -6.37 -9.66 -18.87
CA PHE A 580 -6.74 -10.71 -19.82
C PHE A 580 -7.45 -11.83 -19.07
N MET A 581 -8.56 -12.31 -19.63
CA MET A 581 -9.28 -13.49 -19.16
C MET A 581 -9.60 -14.36 -20.38
N ALA A 582 -9.38 -15.66 -20.24
CA ALA A 582 -9.83 -16.64 -21.22
C ALA A 582 -10.39 -17.87 -20.49
N GLY A 583 -11.42 -18.47 -21.06
CA GLY A 583 -12.07 -19.65 -20.53
C GLY A 583 -12.48 -20.61 -21.63
N TYR A 584 -12.40 -21.87 -21.30
CA TYR A 584 -12.97 -22.96 -22.07
C TYR A 584 -13.81 -23.86 -21.15
N ALA A 585 -14.98 -24.26 -21.61
CA ALA A 585 -15.77 -25.27 -20.94
C ALA A 585 -16.35 -26.25 -21.96
N TYR A 586 -16.31 -27.55 -21.64
CA TYR A 586 -17.03 -28.59 -22.35
C TYR A 586 -18.15 -29.11 -21.45
N ILE A 587 -19.40 -28.85 -21.83
CA ILE A 587 -20.60 -29.06 -21.02
C ILE A 587 -21.35 -30.31 -21.48
N THR A 588 -21.73 -31.16 -20.55
CA THR A 588 -22.39 -32.45 -20.76
C THR A 588 -23.42 -32.72 -19.68
N THR A 589 -24.28 -33.74 -19.84
CA THR A 589 -25.16 -34.24 -18.77
C THR A 589 -24.65 -35.52 -18.10
N ASN A 590 -23.73 -36.25 -18.77
CA ASN A 590 -23.22 -37.54 -18.30
C ASN A 590 -21.73 -37.72 -18.44
N PHE A 591 -20.94 -36.62 -18.37
CA PHE A 591 -19.49 -36.54 -18.59
C PHE A 591 -19.01 -36.78 -20.03
N ALA A 592 -19.86 -37.26 -20.96
CA ALA A 592 -19.52 -37.52 -22.35
C ALA A 592 -20.44 -36.79 -23.32
N ARG A 593 -21.74 -36.83 -23.11
CA ARG A 593 -22.77 -36.31 -24.00
C ARG A 593 -23.72 -35.35 -23.28
N LEU A 594 -24.41 -34.51 -24.03
CA LEU A 594 -25.50 -33.65 -23.58
C LEU A 594 -26.80 -34.19 -24.19
N ASN A 595 -27.65 -34.84 -23.36
CA ASN A 595 -28.93 -35.42 -23.80
C ASN A 595 -28.80 -36.22 -25.11
N ASP A 596 -27.90 -37.19 -25.11
CA ASP A 596 -27.59 -38.10 -26.26
C ASP A 596 -26.91 -37.45 -27.48
N VAL A 597 -26.79 -36.13 -27.54
CA VAL A 597 -26.02 -35.44 -28.56
C VAL A 597 -24.61 -35.07 -28.07
N ARG A 598 -23.81 -34.48 -28.91
CA ARG A 598 -22.48 -34.00 -28.57
C ARG A 598 -22.56 -32.89 -27.53
N GLY A 599 -21.66 -32.90 -26.56
CA GLY A 599 -21.57 -31.83 -25.58
C GLY A 599 -21.29 -30.44 -26.17
N VAL A 600 -21.60 -29.41 -25.40
CA VAL A 600 -21.39 -28.02 -25.83
C VAL A 600 -19.99 -27.54 -25.46
N SER A 601 -19.28 -27.01 -26.44
CA SER A 601 -18.01 -26.32 -26.24
C SER A 601 -18.22 -24.81 -26.15
N ASP A 602 -17.76 -24.22 -25.08
CA ASP A 602 -17.84 -22.79 -24.78
C ASP A 602 -16.42 -22.21 -24.73
N VAL A 603 -16.14 -21.23 -25.57
CA VAL A 603 -14.88 -20.48 -25.59
C VAL A 603 -15.17 -19.03 -25.30
N SER A 604 -14.61 -18.48 -24.24
CA SER A 604 -14.79 -17.07 -23.85
C SER A 604 -13.46 -16.36 -23.63
N GLY A 605 -13.45 -15.05 -23.87
CA GLY A 605 -12.27 -14.25 -23.62
C GLY A 605 -12.55 -12.77 -23.51
N SER A 606 -11.67 -12.07 -22.80
CA SER A 606 -11.64 -10.62 -22.74
C SER A 606 -10.21 -10.11 -22.57
N TRP A 607 -9.90 -9.01 -23.23
CA TRP A 607 -8.60 -8.37 -23.17
C TRP A 607 -8.77 -6.86 -23.09
N ARG A 608 -8.44 -6.27 -21.94
CA ARG A 608 -8.43 -4.83 -21.69
C ARG A 608 -6.99 -4.36 -21.53
N MET A 609 -6.68 -3.20 -22.10
CA MET A 609 -5.43 -2.49 -21.88
C MET A 609 -5.73 -1.08 -21.37
N SER A 610 -4.83 -0.51 -20.59
CA SER A 610 -4.95 0.85 -20.04
C SER A 610 -3.72 1.65 -20.40
N PHE A 611 -3.92 2.77 -21.11
CA PHE A 611 -2.87 3.66 -21.59
C PHE A 611 -3.09 5.06 -21.03
N ALA A 612 -2.25 5.50 -20.10
CA ALA A 612 -2.23 6.88 -19.64
C ALA A 612 -1.63 7.77 -20.73
N LEU A 613 -2.45 8.57 -21.39
CA LEU A 613 -2.01 9.58 -22.37
C LEU A 613 -1.55 10.87 -21.66
N SER A 614 -2.03 11.11 -20.44
CA SER A 614 -1.54 12.13 -19.52
C SER A 614 -1.74 11.66 -18.07
N GLU A 615 -1.31 12.46 -17.09
CA GLU A 615 -1.54 12.17 -15.66
C GLU A 615 -3.05 12.06 -15.29
N ARG A 616 -3.94 12.63 -16.11
CA ARG A 616 -5.37 12.71 -15.83
C ARG A 616 -6.25 12.04 -16.88
N PHE A 617 -5.68 11.67 -18.03
CA PHE A 617 -6.46 11.11 -19.13
C PHE A 617 -5.92 9.74 -19.54
N THR A 618 -6.81 8.74 -19.54
CA THR A 618 -6.51 7.34 -19.86
C THR A 618 -7.46 6.83 -20.93
N VAL A 619 -6.94 6.05 -21.86
CA VAL A 619 -7.72 5.35 -22.88
C VAL A 619 -7.61 3.85 -22.66
N GLN A 620 -8.75 3.15 -22.74
CA GLN A 620 -8.84 1.72 -22.43
C GLN A 620 -9.63 0.99 -23.53
N PRO A 621 -8.94 0.41 -24.52
CA PRO A 621 -9.55 -0.56 -25.42
C PRO A 621 -9.83 -1.87 -24.66
N LEU A 622 -10.99 -2.46 -24.96
CA LEU A 622 -11.42 -3.78 -24.48
C LEU A 622 -11.97 -4.58 -25.66
N LEU A 623 -11.39 -5.75 -25.89
CA LEU A 623 -11.89 -6.76 -26.81
C LEU A 623 -12.44 -7.92 -26.00
N TYR A 624 -13.64 -8.42 -26.33
CA TYR A 624 -14.23 -9.56 -25.62
C TYR A 624 -15.26 -10.29 -26.47
N GLY A 625 -15.50 -11.54 -26.12
CA GLY A 625 -16.49 -12.34 -26.79
C GLY A 625 -16.65 -13.74 -26.18
N ARG A 626 -17.66 -14.44 -26.68
CA ARG A 626 -17.95 -15.84 -26.33
C ARG A 626 -18.55 -16.56 -27.51
N LEU A 627 -17.97 -17.70 -27.84
CA LEU A 627 -18.35 -18.56 -28.96
C LEU A 627 -18.82 -19.90 -28.38
N ILE A 628 -20.01 -20.32 -28.75
CA ILE A 628 -20.63 -21.56 -28.27
C ILE A 628 -20.87 -22.49 -29.43
N PHE A 629 -20.36 -23.72 -29.35
CA PHE A 629 -20.43 -24.74 -30.39
C PHE A 629 -21.17 -25.97 -29.84
N GLY A 630 -22.19 -26.45 -30.53
CA GLY A 630 -22.98 -27.64 -30.16
C GLY A 630 -24.25 -27.76 -30.98
N GLU A 631 -24.77 -28.96 -31.10
CA GLU A 631 -26.03 -29.23 -31.82
C GLU A 631 -27.23 -28.65 -31.05
N TYR A 632 -27.22 -28.84 -29.73
CA TYR A 632 -28.21 -28.31 -28.81
C TYR A 632 -27.52 -27.48 -27.73
N ILE A 633 -27.98 -26.25 -27.47
CA ILE A 633 -27.47 -25.38 -26.43
C ILE A 633 -28.62 -25.07 -25.45
N PRO A 634 -28.55 -25.54 -24.19
CA PRO A 634 -29.53 -25.17 -23.19
C PRO A 634 -29.57 -23.66 -22.99
N HIS A 635 -30.75 -23.06 -22.90
CA HIS A 635 -30.93 -21.61 -22.79
C HIS A 635 -30.15 -20.98 -21.63
N ILE A 636 -29.99 -21.71 -20.54
CA ILE A 636 -29.25 -21.25 -19.36
C ILE A 636 -27.77 -20.99 -19.65
N PHE A 637 -27.19 -21.58 -20.71
CA PHE A 637 -25.82 -21.37 -21.15
C PHE A 637 -25.71 -20.42 -22.35
N GLY A 638 -26.81 -19.84 -22.82
CA GLY A 638 -26.83 -18.86 -23.91
C GLY A 638 -26.05 -17.60 -23.59
N ASN A 639 -25.70 -16.83 -24.62
CA ASN A 639 -25.00 -15.54 -24.43
C ASN A 639 -25.97 -14.49 -23.88
N ALA A 640 -25.51 -13.76 -22.88
CA ALA A 640 -26.22 -12.62 -22.30
C ALA A 640 -25.31 -11.38 -22.36
N ILE A 641 -25.88 -10.26 -22.79
CA ILE A 641 -25.14 -8.97 -22.90
C ILE A 641 -25.88 -7.88 -22.12
N GLY A 642 -25.18 -6.86 -21.67
CA GLY A 642 -25.73 -5.72 -20.94
C GLY A 642 -25.15 -5.54 -19.54
N GLY A 643 -25.53 -4.47 -18.87
CA GLY A 643 -24.93 -4.05 -17.60
C GLY A 643 -23.52 -3.50 -17.74
N ASN A 644 -22.87 -3.23 -16.61
CA ASN A 644 -21.59 -2.51 -16.56
C ASN A 644 -20.37 -3.41 -16.31
N THR A 645 -20.60 -4.67 -15.89
CA THR A 645 -19.54 -5.60 -15.47
C THR A 645 -19.80 -7.02 -15.97
N PHE A 646 -18.73 -7.78 -16.15
CA PHE A 646 -18.84 -9.21 -16.46
C PHE A 646 -19.51 -9.96 -15.31
N GLY A 647 -20.42 -10.88 -15.62
CA GLY A 647 -21.06 -11.75 -14.65
C GLY A 647 -22.01 -11.06 -13.67
N HIS A 648 -22.59 -9.92 -14.05
CA HIS A 648 -23.45 -9.13 -13.16
C HIS A 648 -24.72 -9.89 -12.75
N TYR A 649 -25.53 -10.38 -13.71
CA TYR A 649 -26.74 -11.14 -13.45
C TYR A 649 -26.54 -12.66 -13.52
N VAL A 650 -25.85 -13.11 -14.55
CA VAL A 650 -25.46 -14.51 -14.76
C VAL A 650 -23.97 -14.60 -15.10
N GLU A 651 -23.35 -15.75 -14.78
CA GLU A 651 -21.89 -15.93 -14.92
C GLU A 651 -21.37 -15.61 -16.34
N GLN A 652 -22.15 -15.97 -17.37
CA GLN A 652 -21.79 -15.78 -18.79
C GLN A 652 -22.12 -14.39 -19.35
N GLN A 653 -22.68 -13.49 -18.56
CA GLN A 653 -23.03 -12.15 -19.01
C GLN A 653 -21.81 -11.31 -19.31
N MET A 654 -21.87 -10.60 -20.44
CA MET A 654 -20.86 -9.67 -20.91
C MET A 654 -21.40 -8.23 -20.85
N PRO A 655 -20.64 -7.25 -20.32
CA PRO A 655 -21.07 -5.86 -20.25
C PRO A 655 -21.15 -5.25 -21.64
N PHE A 656 -22.12 -4.34 -21.86
CA PHE A 656 -22.23 -3.60 -23.10
C PHE A 656 -22.71 -2.16 -22.84
N ALA A 657 -21.97 -1.17 -23.37
CA ALA A 657 -22.32 0.23 -23.15
C ALA A 657 -23.70 0.57 -23.69
N GLY A 658 -24.54 1.19 -22.87
CA GLY A 658 -25.89 1.59 -23.28
C GLY A 658 -26.98 0.51 -23.13
N LEU A 659 -26.63 -0.72 -22.75
CA LEU A 659 -27.59 -1.76 -22.39
C LEU A 659 -27.60 -1.94 -20.88
N GLY A 660 -28.70 -1.61 -20.21
CA GLY A 660 -28.83 -1.73 -18.75
C GLY A 660 -29.32 -3.10 -18.33
N HIS A 661 -30.21 -3.69 -19.07
CA HIS A 661 -30.82 -4.98 -18.77
C HIS A 661 -30.04 -6.12 -19.44
N MET A 662 -30.34 -7.34 -19.00
CA MET A 662 -29.79 -8.53 -19.61
C MET A 662 -30.50 -8.83 -20.91
N GLU A 663 -29.81 -8.62 -22.02
CA GLU A 663 -30.30 -8.92 -23.38
C GLU A 663 -29.76 -10.28 -23.83
N TYR A 664 -30.60 -11.07 -24.48
CA TYR A 664 -30.16 -12.31 -25.11
C TYR A 664 -29.34 -12.01 -26.38
N ALA A 665 -28.26 -12.75 -26.61
CA ALA A 665 -27.47 -12.74 -27.81
C ALA A 665 -27.31 -14.14 -28.38
N GLU A 666 -27.09 -14.23 -29.71
CA GLU A 666 -26.91 -15.50 -30.43
C GLU A 666 -25.66 -16.26 -29.96
N ARG A 667 -25.48 -17.49 -30.47
CA ARG A 667 -24.42 -18.45 -30.07
C ARG A 667 -23.00 -17.88 -30.15
N HIS A 668 -22.73 -17.07 -31.15
CA HIS A 668 -21.45 -16.45 -31.37
C HIS A 668 -21.58 -14.95 -31.14
N PHE A 669 -20.78 -14.41 -30.21
CA PHE A 669 -20.78 -12.99 -29.86
C PHE A 669 -19.34 -12.48 -29.76
N ALA A 670 -19.06 -11.33 -30.37
CA ALA A 670 -17.80 -10.62 -30.24
C ALA A 670 -18.06 -9.11 -30.18
N ALA A 671 -17.32 -8.42 -29.33
CA ALA A 671 -17.46 -6.98 -29.12
C ALA A 671 -16.11 -6.29 -28.92
N VAL A 672 -16.09 -5.04 -29.35
CA VAL A 672 -15.03 -4.09 -29.04
C VAL A 672 -15.62 -2.93 -28.25
N GLN A 673 -14.90 -2.46 -27.25
CA GLN A 673 -15.26 -1.28 -26.47
C GLN A 673 -14.05 -0.37 -26.33
N LEU A 674 -14.26 0.92 -26.50
CA LEU A 674 -13.29 1.95 -26.20
C LEU A 674 -13.80 2.79 -25.04
N GLN A 675 -13.02 2.90 -23.99
CA GLN A 675 -13.32 3.76 -22.85
C GLN A 675 -12.27 4.87 -22.77
N ALA A 676 -12.75 6.11 -22.69
CA ALA A 676 -11.97 7.28 -22.33
C ALA A 676 -12.28 7.64 -20.87
N GLN A 677 -11.25 7.80 -20.06
CA GLN A 677 -11.34 8.10 -18.62
C GLN A 677 -10.62 9.41 -18.33
N GLN A 678 -11.33 10.39 -17.82
CA GLN A 678 -10.80 11.66 -17.38
C GLN A 678 -10.90 11.78 -15.86
N ARG A 679 -9.76 11.94 -15.18
CA ARG A 679 -9.70 12.22 -13.74
C ARG A 679 -9.81 13.73 -13.51
N ILE A 680 -10.73 14.13 -12.66
CA ILE A 680 -10.96 15.53 -12.24
C ILE A 680 -10.58 15.63 -10.76
N GLY A 681 -9.55 16.39 -10.44
CA GLY A 681 -9.01 16.44 -9.08
C GLY A 681 -8.44 15.09 -8.63
N ARG A 682 -8.74 14.64 -7.40
CA ARG A 682 -8.16 13.43 -6.80
C ARG A 682 -9.05 12.20 -6.85
N ALA A 683 -10.36 12.39 -6.77
CA ALA A 683 -11.32 11.30 -6.55
C ALA A 683 -12.48 11.27 -7.56
N HIS A 684 -12.54 12.20 -8.51
CA HIS A 684 -13.62 12.29 -9.47
C HIS A 684 -13.18 11.80 -10.84
N TYR A 685 -14.05 11.05 -11.50
CA TYR A 685 -13.80 10.46 -12.81
C TYR A 685 -15.00 10.65 -13.72
N VAL A 686 -14.75 11.06 -14.95
CA VAL A 686 -15.72 11.04 -16.05
C VAL A 686 -15.26 9.97 -17.04
N LEU A 687 -16.19 9.11 -17.44
CA LEU A 687 -15.93 8.01 -18.35
C LEU A 687 -16.88 8.09 -19.54
N LEU A 688 -16.31 8.02 -20.73
CA LEU A 688 -17.06 7.83 -21.97
C LEU A 688 -16.73 6.44 -22.49
N LYS A 689 -17.76 5.61 -22.70
CA LYS A 689 -17.63 4.27 -23.28
C LYS A 689 -18.37 4.20 -24.59
N MET A 690 -17.76 3.60 -25.59
CA MET A 690 -18.37 3.26 -26.88
C MET A 690 -18.16 1.78 -27.15
N SER A 691 -19.22 1.06 -27.50
CA SER A 691 -19.18 -0.37 -27.80
C SER A 691 -19.76 -0.67 -29.16
N ALA A 692 -19.15 -1.61 -29.86
CA ALA A 692 -19.69 -2.18 -31.08
C ALA A 692 -19.61 -3.72 -30.96
N ALA A 693 -20.67 -4.43 -31.34
CA ALA A 693 -20.72 -5.88 -31.27
C ALA A 693 -21.41 -6.49 -32.51
N GLN A 694 -21.01 -7.73 -32.75
CA GLN A 694 -21.64 -8.63 -33.70
C GLN A 694 -22.09 -9.90 -32.98
N HIS A 695 -23.20 -10.48 -33.40
CA HIS A 695 -23.65 -11.77 -32.93
C HIS A 695 -24.39 -12.52 -34.05
N ALA A 696 -24.25 -13.84 -34.08
CA ALA A 696 -24.91 -14.71 -35.05
C ALA A 696 -25.07 -16.13 -34.52
N SER A 697 -26.00 -16.88 -35.08
CA SER A 697 -26.17 -18.32 -34.80
C SER A 697 -25.06 -19.17 -35.45
N GLU A 698 -24.51 -18.71 -36.56
CA GLU A 698 -23.40 -19.39 -37.26
C GLU A 698 -22.20 -18.44 -37.36
N LEU A 699 -21.00 -18.98 -37.21
CA LEU A 699 -19.76 -18.19 -37.20
C LEU A 699 -19.53 -17.43 -38.51
N GLU A 700 -19.90 -18.05 -39.66
CA GLU A 700 -19.77 -17.48 -41.00
C GLU A 700 -20.67 -16.26 -41.22
N ASP A 701 -21.73 -16.13 -40.44
CA ASP A 701 -22.69 -15.04 -40.55
C ASP A 701 -22.38 -13.87 -39.61
N MET A 702 -21.40 -13.99 -38.75
CA MET A 702 -21.03 -12.95 -37.76
C MET A 702 -20.84 -11.57 -38.42
N LEU A 703 -20.17 -11.48 -39.53
CA LEU A 703 -19.92 -10.21 -40.23
C LEU A 703 -21.09 -9.72 -41.10
N LYS A 704 -22.13 -10.55 -41.29
CA LYS A 704 -23.31 -10.22 -42.10
C LYS A 704 -24.46 -9.67 -41.27
N THR A 705 -24.44 -9.86 -39.96
CA THR A 705 -25.50 -9.40 -39.07
C THR A 705 -25.39 -7.89 -38.76
N LYS A 706 -26.49 -7.30 -38.32
CA LYS A 706 -26.52 -5.89 -37.97
C LYS A 706 -25.67 -5.63 -36.74
N THR A 707 -24.75 -4.68 -36.86
CA THR A 707 -23.90 -4.26 -35.73
C THR A 707 -24.70 -3.63 -34.62
N ILE A 708 -24.53 -4.14 -33.39
CA ILE A 708 -25.03 -3.47 -32.19
C ILE A 708 -24.04 -2.37 -31.84
N LEU A 709 -24.56 -1.14 -31.70
CA LEU A 709 -23.78 0.03 -31.28
C LEU A 709 -24.35 0.58 -29.96
N GLY A 710 -23.46 0.95 -29.07
CA GLY A 710 -23.86 1.56 -27.79
C GLY A 710 -22.86 2.59 -27.31
N GLY A 711 -23.37 3.57 -26.59
CA GLY A 711 -22.59 4.61 -25.95
C GLY A 711 -23.05 4.86 -24.51
N GLN A 712 -22.14 5.26 -23.66
CA GLN A 712 -22.40 5.49 -22.24
C GLN A 712 -21.50 6.59 -21.71
N LEU A 713 -22.10 7.57 -21.03
CA LEU A 713 -21.41 8.59 -20.24
C LEU A 713 -21.61 8.27 -18.76
N ALA A 714 -20.54 8.30 -17.99
CA ALA A 714 -20.60 8.04 -16.57
C ALA A 714 -19.77 9.06 -15.78
N TYR A 715 -20.25 9.40 -14.61
CA TYR A 715 -19.50 10.14 -13.61
C TYR A 715 -19.38 9.30 -12.34
N TYR A 716 -18.17 9.25 -11.77
CA TYR A 716 -17.87 8.53 -10.54
C TYR A 716 -17.10 9.38 -9.56
N TYR A 717 -17.46 9.26 -8.30
CA TYR A 717 -16.66 9.68 -7.14
C TYR A 717 -16.09 8.45 -6.47
N ASN A 718 -14.76 8.34 -6.42
CA ASN A 718 -14.05 7.23 -5.76
C ASN A 718 -14.04 7.47 -4.25
N SER A 719 -15.06 6.99 -3.57
CA SER A 719 -15.25 7.16 -2.13
C SER A 719 -14.55 6.04 -1.33
N MET A 720 -14.41 6.24 -0.02
CA MET A 720 -13.91 5.20 0.89
C MET A 720 -14.84 3.96 0.98
N PHE A 721 -16.09 4.09 0.55
CA PHE A 721 -17.08 3.02 0.52
C PHE A 721 -17.19 2.34 -0.85
N GLY A 722 -16.28 2.65 -1.77
CA GLY A 722 -16.28 2.23 -3.16
C GLY A 722 -16.74 3.32 -4.12
N PRO A 723 -16.78 3.02 -5.42
CA PRO A 723 -17.23 3.97 -6.44
C PRO A 723 -18.70 4.35 -6.23
N LEU A 724 -18.97 5.65 -6.14
CA LEU A 724 -20.31 6.24 -6.20
C LEU A 724 -20.48 6.87 -7.57
N GLY A 725 -21.45 6.43 -8.36
CA GLY A 725 -21.56 6.94 -9.71
C GLY A 725 -22.95 6.87 -10.31
N ALA A 726 -23.10 7.65 -11.37
CA ALA A 726 -24.28 7.65 -12.23
C ALA A 726 -23.84 7.49 -13.69
N THR A 727 -24.59 6.71 -14.43
CA THR A 727 -24.35 6.45 -15.84
C THR A 727 -25.60 6.70 -16.67
N LEU A 728 -25.41 7.27 -17.84
CA LEU A 728 -26.44 7.44 -18.87
C LEU A 728 -25.96 6.76 -20.13
N GLY A 729 -26.72 5.84 -20.64
CA GLY A 729 -26.37 5.07 -21.82
C GLY A 729 -27.49 5.00 -22.85
N TYR A 730 -27.11 4.71 -24.11
CA TYR A 730 -28.01 4.49 -25.23
C TYR A 730 -27.44 3.43 -26.18
N SER A 731 -28.32 2.58 -26.70
CA SER A 731 -27.95 1.58 -27.71
C SER A 731 -28.96 1.61 -28.88
N ASN A 732 -28.48 1.34 -30.09
CA ASN A 732 -29.32 1.17 -31.27
C ASN A 732 -30.18 -0.11 -31.19
N ARG A 733 -29.90 -1.03 -30.26
CA ARG A 733 -30.65 -2.26 -30.05
C ARG A 733 -31.96 -1.98 -29.29
N THR A 734 -31.88 -1.31 -28.15
CA THR A 734 -33.05 -0.99 -27.31
C THR A 734 -33.73 0.31 -27.72
N LYS A 735 -33.00 1.24 -28.34
CA LYS A 735 -33.47 2.57 -28.77
C LYS A 735 -34.05 3.43 -27.65
N THR A 736 -33.79 3.07 -26.41
CA THR A 736 -34.21 3.76 -25.18
C THR A 736 -32.97 4.16 -24.37
N PRO A 737 -32.97 5.36 -23.76
CA PRO A 737 -31.93 5.74 -22.84
C PRO A 737 -32.02 4.89 -21.56
N HIS A 738 -30.87 4.49 -21.03
CA HIS A 738 -30.75 3.77 -19.78
C HIS A 738 -30.02 4.61 -18.75
N PHE A 739 -30.57 4.69 -17.54
CA PHE A 739 -29.98 5.41 -16.42
C PHE A 739 -29.70 4.44 -15.28
N TYR A 740 -28.46 4.50 -14.72
CA TYR A 740 -28.03 3.61 -13.66
C TYR A 740 -27.24 4.39 -12.61
N ILE A 741 -27.58 4.20 -11.34
CA ILE A 741 -26.83 4.72 -10.19
C ILE A 741 -26.30 3.56 -9.40
N ASN A 742 -25.04 3.67 -8.93
CA ASN A 742 -24.47 2.72 -7.99
C ASN A 742 -23.67 3.43 -6.88
N LEU A 743 -23.72 2.85 -5.71
CA LEU A 743 -22.89 3.16 -4.54
C LEU A 743 -22.31 1.87 -3.99
N GLY A 744 -21.02 1.82 -3.85
CA GLY A 744 -20.30 0.68 -3.27
C GLY A 744 -19.56 -0.16 -4.29
N TYR A 745 -18.97 -1.24 -3.79
CA TYR A 745 -18.16 -2.14 -4.60
C TYR A 745 -19.04 -3.12 -5.39
N VAL A 746 -18.60 -3.45 -6.60
CA VAL A 746 -19.24 -4.49 -7.41
C VAL A 746 -18.74 -5.86 -6.96
N PHE A 747 -19.66 -6.77 -6.58
CA PHE A 747 -19.41 -8.13 -6.16
C PHE A 747 -20.47 -9.09 -6.71
#